data_90f1946ba7ae1f29a3cb707d34bd0aa9
#
_entry.id   90f1946ba7ae1f29a3cb707d34bd0aa9
#
_cell.length_a   1.000
_cell.length_b   1.000
_cell.length_c   1.000
_cell.angle_alpha   90.00
_cell.angle_beta   90.00
_cell.angle_gamma   90.00
#
_symmetry.space_group_name_H-M   'P 1'
#
loop_
_entity.id
_entity.type
_entity.pdbx_description
1 polymer ?
#
loop_
_entity_poly.entity_id
_entity_poly.type
_entity_poly.pdbx_seq_one_letter_code
_entity_poly.pdbx_strand_id
1 'polypeptide(L)'
;MNKGLELYKHNEEAYRKIDNAYQSGEDVVGIVHATGTGKSYLALNLAYHNQNKKVVYIVPSNGIIEHLENIIRKSGLNKEKDFANVEFRTYQSLINLSLKEMENIDCDLLILDEFHHLGAPVWGRRIKAFIEAHPNIKIFGMTAYTIRDRNTSYERDMANPDGDELFSNRIVSRYDLCDAIIDGILPQNITYKTSVVGLEEILKKLEDKIKSLGLEEENKKELDAAKQRIAEAPRINKIIKETVKTNSKLIYFCPPFSEKGVNDIETIKKEAMEWFKQITGEENIVFYTTTSEMGIDGKQNRDDFYHDVDLNGNDASSKLRVMFAINQYNEGIHAPNVDGVIMGRGTSSDIVFFEQLGRALAVNRNNNPVIIDLAGNYLYINELQNNIKDRVKTRNQNTKITGEIRKNLKFKFNIEIQNMDIFNFLSDYYKRINRKWMDYFELARRYYETYGDLEISQRFKTNDGVNYDSNGKVNLGTWIVKQRITCIPESERGKLLSQIGMRFENKISTLSWEEIYEYAKKYYETHGDLNVQYKFKTNDGIIYDPNGKINLGKWIANQRQRCLPESERGKLLSQIGMRFNTLSDKNNIKKICLKYGIDIESNKQVILLSTLDEFIARIKLGKELGINLIDENGKLNQIFYMNNEEFKDKFGYSVEELINKYSLKISTSSKSK
;
A
#
# COMPACT_ATOMS: atom_id res chain seq x y z
N MET A 1 -46.92 7.42 9.32
CA MET A 1 -45.51 7.39 8.88
C MET A 1 -44.84 6.29 9.67
N ASN A 2 -44.39 5.24 9.02
CA ASN A 2 -43.58 4.22 9.69
C ASN A 2 -42.32 4.88 10.21
N LYS A 3 -42.19 4.98 11.54
CA LYS A 3 -40.95 5.36 12.17
C LYS A 3 -39.95 4.26 11.94
N GLY A 4 -38.96 4.47 11.09
CA GLY A 4 -37.91 3.49 10.83
C GLY A 4 -36.89 4.06 9.88
N LEU A 5 -35.73 3.41 9.87
CA LEU A 5 -34.65 3.69 8.92
C LEU A 5 -35.04 3.08 7.58
N GLU A 6 -35.28 3.91 6.56
CA GLU A 6 -35.54 3.43 5.21
C GLU A 6 -34.30 2.81 4.62
N LEU A 7 -34.41 1.56 4.17
CA LEU A 7 -33.34 0.83 3.54
C LEU A 7 -33.46 0.86 2.01
N TYR A 8 -32.34 0.85 1.32
CA TYR A 8 -32.35 0.53 -0.09
C TYR A 8 -32.70 -0.94 -0.31
N LYS A 9 -33.26 -1.28 -1.46
CA LYS A 9 -33.69 -2.63 -1.80
C LYS A 9 -32.61 -3.69 -1.56
N HIS A 10 -31.36 -3.43 -1.95
CA HIS A 10 -30.26 -4.36 -1.73
C HIS A 10 -29.93 -4.53 -0.23
N ASN A 11 -30.13 -3.50 0.58
CA ASN A 11 -29.97 -3.57 2.04
C ASN A 11 -31.14 -4.29 2.71
N GLU A 12 -32.37 -4.18 2.20
CA GLU A 12 -33.49 -4.99 2.66
C GLU A 12 -33.26 -6.50 2.36
N GLU A 13 -32.71 -6.79 1.19
CA GLU A 13 -32.32 -8.16 0.81
C GLU A 13 -31.18 -8.68 1.69
N ALA A 14 -30.18 -7.84 1.99
CA ALA A 14 -29.10 -8.16 2.91
C ALA A 14 -29.61 -8.40 4.33
N TYR A 15 -30.52 -7.54 4.82
CA TYR A 15 -31.14 -7.70 6.14
C TYR A 15 -31.84 -9.04 6.29
N ARG A 16 -32.64 -9.43 5.29
CA ARG A 16 -33.31 -10.76 5.28
C ARG A 16 -32.32 -11.92 5.30
N LYS A 17 -31.18 -11.80 4.58
CA LYS A 17 -30.14 -12.84 4.60
C LYS A 17 -29.44 -12.93 5.95
N ILE A 18 -29.19 -11.79 6.61
CA ILE A 18 -28.63 -11.73 7.97
C ILE A 18 -29.57 -12.40 8.95
N ASP A 19 -30.87 -12.05 8.93
CA ASP A 19 -31.87 -12.63 9.81
C ASP A 19 -32.01 -14.13 9.61
N ASN A 20 -32.09 -14.59 8.36
CA ASN A 20 -32.14 -16.02 8.03
C ASN A 20 -30.91 -16.79 8.51
N ALA A 21 -29.72 -16.22 8.41
CA ALA A 21 -28.48 -16.84 8.89
C ALA A 21 -28.51 -17.00 10.42
N TYR A 22 -28.93 -15.97 11.15
CA TYR A 22 -29.08 -16.05 12.60
C TYR A 22 -30.16 -17.06 13.03
N GLN A 23 -31.27 -17.17 12.29
CA GLN A 23 -32.31 -18.16 12.54
C GLN A 23 -31.84 -19.59 12.25
N SER A 24 -30.90 -19.76 11.30
CA SER A 24 -30.28 -21.04 10.97
C SER A 24 -29.20 -21.48 11.97
N GLY A 25 -28.92 -20.66 13.00
CA GLY A 25 -27.98 -20.99 14.07
C GLY A 25 -26.55 -20.40 13.87
N GLU A 26 -26.33 -19.58 12.84
CA GLU A 26 -25.07 -18.88 12.68
C GLU A 26 -24.93 -17.80 13.78
N ASP A 27 -23.74 -17.69 14.36
CA ASP A 27 -23.42 -16.67 15.35
C ASP A 27 -22.66 -15.48 14.74
N VAL A 28 -22.01 -15.67 13.61
CA VAL A 28 -21.21 -14.65 12.92
C VAL A 28 -21.69 -14.48 11.50
N VAL A 29 -22.05 -13.25 11.14
CA VAL A 29 -22.55 -12.91 9.81
C VAL A 29 -21.88 -11.63 9.31
N GLY A 30 -21.45 -11.60 8.06
CA GLY A 30 -20.82 -10.42 7.45
C GLY A 30 -21.44 -10.01 6.13
N ILE A 31 -21.31 -8.74 5.80
CA ILE A 31 -21.62 -8.20 4.47
C ILE A 31 -20.44 -7.42 3.90
N VAL A 32 -20.32 -7.45 2.57
CA VAL A 32 -19.32 -6.68 1.83
C VAL A 32 -20.07 -5.78 0.84
N HIS A 33 -20.31 -4.55 1.25
CA HIS A 33 -21.04 -3.54 0.46
C HIS A 33 -20.19 -2.30 0.25
N ALA A 34 -20.15 -1.79 -0.98
CA ALA A 34 -19.35 -0.62 -1.33
C ALA A 34 -19.65 0.62 -0.47
N THR A 35 -18.71 1.56 -0.43
CA THR A 35 -18.92 2.86 0.24
C THR A 35 -20.10 3.61 -0.38
N GLY A 36 -20.94 4.24 0.45
CA GLY A 36 -22.09 5.01 0.00
C GLY A 36 -23.35 4.20 -0.32
N THR A 37 -23.36 2.88 -0.10
CA THR A 37 -24.51 2.02 -0.35
C THR A 37 -25.45 1.87 0.84
N GLY A 38 -25.25 2.61 1.93
CA GLY A 38 -26.14 2.62 3.07
C GLY A 38 -25.89 1.53 4.13
N LYS A 39 -24.64 1.01 4.23
CA LYS A 39 -24.25 0.04 5.28
C LYS A 39 -24.63 0.48 6.68
N SER A 40 -24.36 1.75 7.02
CA SER A 40 -24.66 2.32 8.35
C SER A 40 -26.17 2.31 8.65
N TYR A 41 -27.03 2.56 7.65
CA TYR A 41 -28.49 2.46 7.80
C TYR A 41 -28.92 1.00 8.07
N LEU A 42 -28.30 0.04 7.38
CA LEU A 42 -28.56 -1.38 7.61
C LEU A 42 -28.18 -1.81 9.04
N ALA A 43 -26.99 -1.41 9.50
CA ALA A 43 -26.53 -1.75 10.84
C ALA A 43 -27.36 -1.10 11.95
N LEU A 44 -27.72 0.18 11.77
CA LEU A 44 -28.65 0.86 12.70
C LEU A 44 -30.03 0.22 12.67
N ASN A 45 -30.53 -0.22 11.52
CA ASN A 45 -31.82 -0.92 11.41
C ASN A 45 -31.76 -2.26 12.16
N LEU A 46 -30.64 -3.00 12.06
CA LEU A 46 -30.45 -4.22 12.82
C LEU A 46 -30.45 -3.95 14.33
N ALA A 47 -29.77 -2.91 14.79
CA ALA A 47 -29.74 -2.52 16.20
C ALA A 47 -31.13 -2.07 16.68
N TYR A 48 -31.86 -1.29 15.88
CA TYR A 48 -33.21 -0.79 16.18
C TYR A 48 -34.22 -1.93 16.36
N HIS A 49 -34.17 -3.00 15.56
CA HIS A 49 -35.07 -4.14 15.68
C HIS A 49 -34.68 -5.14 16.79
N ASN A 50 -33.54 -4.93 17.46
CA ASN A 50 -33.05 -5.73 18.56
C ASN A 50 -33.02 -4.94 19.89
N GLN A 51 -34.07 -4.13 20.17
CA GLN A 51 -34.13 -3.28 21.39
C GLN A 51 -34.11 -4.06 22.71
N ASN A 52 -34.46 -5.34 22.70
CA ASN A 52 -34.37 -6.23 23.85
C ASN A 52 -32.98 -6.81 24.09
N LYS A 53 -32.01 -6.49 23.25
CA LYS A 53 -30.61 -6.96 23.33
C LYS A 53 -29.68 -5.79 23.64
N LYS A 54 -28.59 -6.07 24.35
CA LYS A 54 -27.47 -5.16 24.53
C LYS A 54 -26.60 -5.21 23.26
N VAL A 55 -26.46 -4.08 22.61
CA VAL A 55 -25.70 -3.96 21.35
C VAL A 55 -24.44 -3.15 21.59
N VAL A 56 -23.28 -3.71 21.25
CA VAL A 56 -22.02 -2.96 21.18
C VAL A 56 -21.70 -2.73 19.72
N TYR A 57 -21.63 -1.46 19.33
CA TYR A 57 -21.35 -1.06 17.95
C TYR A 57 -19.96 -0.42 17.87
N ILE A 58 -19.03 -1.12 17.23
CA ILE A 58 -17.64 -0.73 17.13
C ILE A 58 -17.35 -0.14 15.75
N VAL A 59 -16.72 1.03 15.75
CA VAL A 59 -16.37 1.81 14.58
C VAL A 59 -14.90 2.22 14.58
N PRO A 60 -14.30 2.55 13.42
CA PRO A 60 -12.90 3.02 13.34
C PRO A 60 -12.62 4.33 14.07
N SER A 61 -13.57 5.27 14.12
CA SER A 61 -13.32 6.60 14.67
C SER A 61 -14.57 7.24 15.30
N ASN A 62 -14.35 8.24 16.18
CA ASN A 62 -15.44 9.02 16.80
C ASN A 62 -16.26 9.79 15.76
N GLY A 63 -15.66 10.23 14.64
CA GLY A 63 -16.41 10.90 13.58
C GLY A 63 -17.49 10.01 12.94
N ILE A 64 -17.30 8.69 12.95
CA ILE A 64 -18.35 7.75 12.50
C ILE A 64 -19.46 7.67 13.53
N ILE A 65 -19.17 7.70 14.83
CA ILE A 65 -20.21 7.76 15.88
C ILE A 65 -21.09 8.98 15.67
N GLU A 66 -20.49 10.16 15.50
CA GLU A 66 -21.21 11.41 15.24
C GLU A 66 -22.07 11.31 13.96
N HIS A 67 -21.55 10.65 12.92
CA HIS A 67 -22.30 10.38 11.69
C HIS A 67 -23.51 9.46 11.93
N LEU A 68 -23.36 8.39 12.70
CA LEU A 68 -24.45 7.48 13.07
C LEU A 68 -25.54 8.20 13.88
N GLU A 69 -25.15 9.04 14.83
CA GLU A 69 -26.07 9.88 15.60
C GLU A 69 -26.83 10.88 14.71
N ASN A 70 -26.16 11.44 13.70
CA ASN A 70 -26.79 12.28 12.70
C ASN A 70 -27.80 11.52 11.83
N ILE A 71 -27.51 10.28 11.47
CA ILE A 71 -28.46 9.40 10.74
C ILE A 71 -29.70 9.16 11.62
N ILE A 72 -29.51 8.78 12.87
CA ILE A 72 -30.59 8.54 13.82
C ILE A 72 -31.50 9.78 13.90
N ARG A 73 -30.92 10.96 14.12
CA ARG A 73 -31.66 12.21 14.21
C ARG A 73 -32.40 12.57 12.92
N LYS A 74 -31.75 12.43 11.76
CA LYS A 74 -32.37 12.72 10.45
C LYS A 74 -33.48 11.73 10.10
N SER A 75 -33.47 10.55 10.67
CA SER A 75 -34.54 9.54 10.51
C SER A 75 -35.73 9.77 11.47
N GLY A 76 -35.73 10.90 12.22
CA GLY A 76 -36.79 11.22 13.18
C GLY A 76 -36.77 10.34 14.44
N LEU A 77 -35.66 9.64 14.69
CA LEU A 77 -35.45 8.79 15.85
C LEU A 77 -34.60 9.51 16.91
N ASN A 78 -34.68 9.02 18.15
CA ASN A 78 -33.97 9.58 19.28
C ASN A 78 -32.97 8.54 19.83
N LYS A 79 -31.71 8.94 20.02
CA LYS A 79 -30.63 8.04 20.46
C LYS A 79 -30.91 7.45 21.85
N GLU A 80 -31.28 8.30 22.80
CA GLU A 80 -31.48 7.93 24.20
C GLU A 80 -32.74 7.06 24.41
N LYS A 81 -33.69 7.13 23.47
CA LYS A 81 -34.96 6.40 23.54
C LYS A 81 -34.93 5.16 22.63
N ASP A 82 -34.64 5.37 21.35
CA ASP A 82 -34.79 4.33 20.32
C ASP A 82 -33.54 3.47 20.17
N PHE A 83 -32.41 3.93 20.74
CA PHE A 83 -31.10 3.23 20.74
C PHE A 83 -30.48 3.20 22.15
N ALA A 84 -31.28 3.25 23.23
CA ALA A 84 -30.80 3.14 24.59
C ALA A 84 -30.08 1.82 24.91
N ASN A 85 -30.31 0.81 24.09
CA ASN A 85 -29.66 -0.51 24.14
C ASN A 85 -28.33 -0.56 23.39
N VAL A 86 -27.90 0.52 22.72
CA VAL A 86 -26.70 0.53 21.86
C VAL A 86 -25.58 1.35 22.50
N GLU A 87 -24.47 0.71 22.73
CA GLU A 87 -23.22 1.34 23.12
C GLU A 87 -22.30 1.50 21.92
N PHE A 88 -22.05 2.77 21.50
CA PHE A 88 -21.10 3.07 20.44
C PHE A 88 -19.68 3.18 20.99
N ARG A 89 -18.74 2.44 20.40
CA ARG A 89 -17.33 2.44 20.77
C ARG A 89 -16.43 2.51 19.55
N THR A 90 -15.19 2.96 19.75
CA THR A 90 -14.16 2.85 18.71
C THR A 90 -13.30 1.60 18.95
N TYR A 91 -12.66 1.05 17.88
CA TYR A 91 -11.66 0.01 18.05
C TYR A 91 -10.55 0.42 19.01
N GLN A 92 -10.15 1.69 18.97
CA GLN A 92 -9.13 2.23 19.88
C GLN A 92 -9.58 2.22 21.34
N SER A 93 -10.86 2.47 21.62
CA SER A 93 -11.37 2.47 23.00
C SER A 93 -11.28 1.09 23.65
N LEU A 94 -11.44 0.00 22.89
CA LEU A 94 -11.30 -1.37 23.40
C LEU A 94 -9.86 -1.75 23.74
N ILE A 95 -8.87 -1.15 23.05
CA ILE A 95 -7.45 -1.42 23.32
C ILE A 95 -7.08 -1.00 24.75
N ASN A 96 -7.70 0.08 25.20
CA ASN A 96 -7.41 0.67 26.50
C ASN A 96 -8.09 -0.04 27.69
N LEU A 97 -9.00 -1.00 27.42
CA LEU A 97 -9.68 -1.76 28.47
C LEU A 97 -8.82 -2.96 28.93
N SER A 98 -8.85 -3.24 30.21
CA SER A 98 -8.39 -4.53 30.75
C SER A 98 -9.37 -5.66 30.36
N LEU A 99 -8.95 -6.92 30.45
CA LEU A 99 -9.83 -8.06 30.19
C LEU A 99 -11.07 -8.04 31.12
N LYS A 100 -10.87 -7.72 32.39
CA LYS A 100 -11.96 -7.62 33.37
C LYS A 100 -12.97 -6.52 33.04
N GLU A 101 -12.52 -5.40 32.49
CA GLU A 101 -13.43 -4.34 32.05
C GLU A 101 -14.20 -4.76 30.80
N MET A 102 -13.59 -5.55 29.90
CA MET A 102 -14.28 -6.13 28.73
C MET A 102 -15.35 -7.14 29.15
N GLU A 103 -15.07 -8.00 30.12
CA GLU A 103 -16.03 -8.99 30.67
C GLU A 103 -17.26 -8.32 31.31
N ASN A 104 -17.11 -7.09 31.83
CA ASN A 104 -18.20 -6.32 32.45
C ASN A 104 -19.08 -5.55 31.46
N ILE A 105 -18.79 -5.61 30.16
CA ILE A 105 -19.62 -4.99 29.13
C ILE A 105 -20.71 -5.96 28.72
N ASP A 106 -21.97 -5.62 29.01
CA ASP A 106 -23.09 -6.43 28.53
C ASP A 106 -23.20 -6.37 27.01
N CYS A 107 -23.13 -7.52 26.34
CA CYS A 107 -23.21 -7.60 24.89
C CYS A 107 -23.92 -8.88 24.41
N ASP A 108 -25.07 -8.71 23.75
CA ASP A 108 -25.81 -9.79 23.07
C ASP A 108 -25.56 -9.76 21.55
N LEU A 109 -25.29 -8.55 21.01
CA LEU A 109 -25.02 -8.32 19.60
C LEU A 109 -23.83 -7.37 19.44
N LEU A 110 -22.78 -7.87 18.80
CA LEU A 110 -21.58 -7.10 18.43
C LEU A 110 -21.68 -6.68 16.96
N ILE A 111 -21.67 -5.38 16.69
CA ILE A 111 -21.62 -4.82 15.32
C ILE A 111 -20.20 -4.29 15.08
N LEU A 112 -19.56 -4.77 14.02
CA LEU A 112 -18.20 -4.39 13.62
C LEU A 112 -18.25 -3.63 12.28
N ASP A 113 -18.07 -2.32 12.33
CA ASP A 113 -17.94 -1.48 11.13
C ASP A 113 -16.51 -1.55 10.61
N GLU A 114 -16.38 -1.64 9.28
CA GLU A 114 -15.11 -1.80 8.58
C GLU A 114 -14.26 -2.95 9.15
N PHE A 115 -14.85 -4.15 9.22
CA PHE A 115 -14.22 -5.32 9.85
C PHE A 115 -12.89 -5.74 9.23
N HIS A 116 -12.50 -5.22 8.06
CA HIS A 116 -11.16 -5.43 7.50
C HIS A 116 -10.05 -4.94 8.44
N HIS A 117 -10.36 -4.02 9.35
CA HIS A 117 -9.44 -3.58 10.40
C HIS A 117 -9.05 -4.68 11.40
N LEU A 118 -9.80 -5.77 11.49
CA LEU A 118 -9.42 -6.93 12.31
C LEU A 118 -8.08 -7.55 11.86
N GLY A 119 -7.66 -7.33 10.61
CA GLY A 119 -6.33 -7.67 10.11
C GLY A 119 -5.19 -6.95 10.84
N ALA A 120 -5.46 -5.83 11.58
CA ALA A 120 -4.46 -5.19 12.41
C ALA A 120 -4.15 -6.06 13.65
N PRO A 121 -2.87 -6.39 13.92
CA PRO A 121 -2.51 -7.33 14.98
C PRO A 121 -3.02 -6.95 16.37
N VAL A 122 -3.12 -5.63 16.66
CA VAL A 122 -3.58 -5.15 17.97
C VAL A 122 -5.11 -5.18 18.03
N TRP A 123 -5.80 -4.64 17.02
CA TRP A 123 -7.25 -4.59 16.99
C TRP A 123 -7.87 -5.97 16.88
N GLY A 124 -7.34 -6.83 16.01
CA GLY A 124 -7.84 -8.20 15.86
C GLY A 124 -7.72 -9.01 17.15
N ARG A 125 -6.58 -8.93 17.86
CA ARG A 125 -6.41 -9.59 19.16
C ARG A 125 -7.38 -9.10 20.22
N ARG A 126 -7.69 -7.79 20.24
CA ARG A 126 -8.62 -7.20 21.21
C ARG A 126 -10.06 -7.58 20.95
N ILE A 127 -10.48 -7.58 19.69
CA ILE A 127 -11.81 -8.09 19.31
C ILE A 127 -11.92 -9.59 19.63
N LYS A 128 -10.90 -10.39 19.34
CA LYS A 128 -10.90 -11.80 19.70
C LYS A 128 -11.06 -11.99 21.19
N ALA A 129 -10.31 -11.27 22.02
CA ALA A 129 -10.44 -11.31 23.47
C ALA A 129 -11.85 -10.89 23.95
N PHE A 130 -12.46 -9.88 23.31
CA PHE A 130 -13.83 -9.47 23.61
C PHE A 130 -14.84 -10.58 23.28
N ILE A 131 -14.68 -11.25 22.13
CA ILE A 131 -15.55 -12.39 21.74
C ILE A 131 -15.37 -13.58 22.68
N GLU A 132 -14.15 -13.89 23.10
CA GLU A 132 -13.86 -14.96 24.05
C GLU A 132 -14.47 -14.69 25.44
N ALA A 133 -14.56 -13.43 25.85
CA ALA A 133 -15.24 -13.02 27.08
C ALA A 133 -16.78 -13.12 26.98
N HIS A 134 -17.35 -13.19 25.77
CA HIS A 134 -18.80 -13.23 25.52
C HIS A 134 -19.19 -14.39 24.58
N PRO A 135 -19.14 -15.63 25.02
CA PRO A 135 -19.22 -16.82 24.16
C PRO A 135 -20.56 -16.99 23.42
N ASN A 136 -21.61 -16.30 23.81
CA ASN A 136 -22.97 -16.44 23.25
C ASN A 136 -23.42 -15.23 22.43
N ILE A 137 -22.50 -14.32 22.07
CA ILE A 137 -22.87 -13.12 21.30
C ILE A 137 -23.14 -13.45 19.85
N LYS A 138 -24.10 -12.73 19.26
CA LYS A 138 -24.23 -12.63 17.80
C LYS A 138 -23.29 -11.53 17.29
N ILE A 139 -22.67 -11.79 16.14
CA ILE A 139 -21.69 -10.86 15.54
C ILE A 139 -22.14 -10.51 14.14
N PHE A 140 -22.30 -9.21 13.88
CA PHE A 140 -22.53 -8.66 12.56
C PHE A 140 -21.33 -7.81 12.12
N GLY A 141 -20.73 -8.15 10.99
CA GLY A 141 -19.65 -7.38 10.39
C GLY A 141 -20.03 -6.75 9.07
N MET A 142 -19.58 -5.54 8.83
CA MET A 142 -19.74 -4.88 7.54
C MET A 142 -18.45 -4.19 7.11
N THR A 143 -18.18 -4.21 5.82
CA THR A 143 -17.03 -3.53 5.21
C THR A 143 -17.29 -3.26 3.73
N ALA A 144 -16.51 -2.37 3.15
CA ALA A 144 -16.47 -2.18 1.71
C ALA A 144 -15.55 -3.19 1.02
N TYR A 145 -14.51 -3.63 1.70
CA TYR A 145 -13.49 -4.55 1.21
C TYR A 145 -13.07 -5.51 2.31
N THR A 146 -12.69 -6.73 1.95
CA THR A 146 -12.26 -7.75 2.92
C THR A 146 -10.75 -7.79 3.10
N ILE A 147 -9.99 -7.28 2.13
CA ILE A 147 -8.53 -7.34 2.09
C ILE A 147 -7.94 -6.10 2.75
N ARG A 148 -7.05 -6.33 3.72
CA ARG A 148 -6.22 -5.30 4.31
C ARG A 148 -4.81 -5.32 3.70
N ASP A 149 -4.17 -4.14 3.61
CA ASP A 149 -2.78 -3.95 3.19
C ASP A 149 -2.44 -4.64 1.85
N ARG A 150 -3.39 -4.58 0.89
CA ARG A 150 -3.27 -5.20 -0.42
C ARG A 150 -1.98 -4.79 -1.14
N ASN A 151 -1.38 -5.75 -1.83
CA ASN A 151 -0.09 -5.61 -2.50
C ASN A 151 1.13 -5.41 -1.56
N THR A 152 0.99 -5.66 -0.28
CA THR A 152 2.10 -5.69 0.69
C THR A 152 2.40 -7.12 1.15
N SER A 153 3.52 -7.30 1.85
CA SER A 153 3.84 -8.58 2.52
C SER A 153 2.92 -8.90 3.71
N TYR A 154 2.07 -7.95 4.10
CA TYR A 154 1.11 -8.05 5.19
C TYR A 154 -0.34 -8.16 4.68
N GLU A 155 -0.53 -8.42 3.39
CA GLU A 155 -1.86 -8.59 2.81
C GLU A 155 -2.62 -9.71 3.51
N ARG A 156 -3.83 -9.39 3.97
CA ARG A 156 -4.69 -10.31 4.70
C ARG A 156 -6.15 -10.14 4.28
N ASP A 157 -6.78 -11.21 3.79
CA ASP A 157 -8.20 -11.21 3.46
C ASP A 157 -9.00 -11.73 4.66
N MET A 158 -9.74 -10.82 5.31
CA MET A 158 -10.54 -11.08 6.51
C MET A 158 -11.79 -11.92 6.26
N ALA A 159 -12.08 -12.26 5.02
CA ALA A 159 -13.19 -13.13 4.61
C ALA A 159 -12.73 -14.20 3.61
N ASN A 160 -11.44 -14.58 3.65
CA ASN A 160 -10.89 -15.65 2.81
C ASN A 160 -11.65 -16.96 3.06
N PRO A 161 -12.28 -17.58 2.05
CA PRO A 161 -13.02 -18.84 2.22
C PRO A 161 -12.16 -20.00 2.77
N ASP A 162 -10.87 -20.00 2.42
CA ASP A 162 -9.91 -21.03 2.85
C ASP A 162 -9.15 -20.66 4.14
N GLY A 163 -9.53 -19.56 4.80
CA GLY A 163 -8.87 -19.03 5.99
C GLY A 163 -9.63 -19.25 7.29
N ASP A 164 -8.97 -18.95 8.42
CA ASP A 164 -9.49 -19.04 9.78
C ASP A 164 -10.02 -17.72 10.32
N GLU A 165 -10.22 -16.73 9.45
CA GLU A 165 -10.63 -15.40 9.87
C GLU A 165 -12.09 -15.40 10.35
N LEU A 166 -12.42 -14.43 11.20
CA LEU A 166 -13.76 -14.35 11.84
C LEU A 166 -14.91 -14.40 10.82
N PHE A 167 -14.70 -13.83 9.62
CA PHE A 167 -15.74 -13.77 8.57
C PHE A 167 -15.50 -14.74 7.41
N SER A 168 -14.55 -15.67 7.52
CA SER A 168 -14.34 -16.72 6.52
C SER A 168 -15.61 -17.56 6.35
N ASN A 169 -16.08 -17.68 5.10
CA ASN A 169 -17.34 -18.37 4.74
C ASN A 169 -18.61 -17.81 5.40
N ARG A 170 -18.57 -16.60 5.98
CA ARG A 170 -19.72 -15.99 6.71
C ARG A 170 -20.27 -14.72 6.05
N ILE A 171 -19.89 -14.46 4.79
CA ILE A 171 -20.39 -13.31 4.03
C ILE A 171 -21.68 -13.67 3.34
N VAL A 172 -22.81 -13.17 3.83
CA VAL A 172 -24.15 -13.47 3.31
C VAL A 172 -24.59 -12.53 2.18
N SER A 173 -23.97 -11.39 2.04
CA SER A 173 -24.28 -10.42 0.98
C SER A 173 -23.05 -9.69 0.48
N ARG A 174 -22.93 -9.62 -0.85
CA ARG A 174 -21.92 -8.81 -1.54
C ARG A 174 -22.64 -7.83 -2.47
N TYR A 175 -22.29 -6.55 -2.39
CA TYR A 175 -22.82 -5.49 -3.23
C TYR A 175 -21.73 -4.45 -3.46
N ASP A 176 -21.03 -4.59 -4.55
CA ASP A 176 -19.85 -3.79 -4.83
C ASP A 176 -20.16 -2.47 -5.56
N LEU A 177 -19.10 -1.72 -5.88
CA LEU A 177 -19.20 -0.43 -6.53
C LEU A 177 -19.86 -0.51 -7.92
N CYS A 178 -19.58 -1.58 -8.68
CA CYS A 178 -20.18 -1.77 -10.00
C CYS A 178 -21.70 -1.96 -9.90
N ASP A 179 -22.13 -2.81 -8.96
CA ASP A 179 -23.56 -3.06 -8.71
C ASP A 179 -24.27 -1.78 -8.29
N ALA A 180 -23.65 -1.00 -7.38
CA ALA A 180 -24.22 0.26 -6.89
C ALA A 180 -24.38 1.31 -8.00
N ILE A 181 -23.43 1.39 -8.93
CA ILE A 181 -23.52 2.27 -10.10
C ILE A 181 -24.57 1.77 -11.09
N ILE A 182 -24.60 0.48 -11.40
CA ILE A 182 -25.56 -0.13 -12.34
C ILE A 182 -26.99 0.08 -11.84
N ASP A 183 -27.22 -0.10 -10.56
CA ASP A 183 -28.55 0.03 -9.94
C ASP A 183 -28.94 1.51 -9.65
N GLY A 184 -28.07 2.47 -9.94
CA GLY A 184 -28.33 3.91 -9.76
C GLY A 184 -28.31 4.37 -8.30
N ILE A 185 -27.79 3.54 -7.39
CA ILE A 185 -27.57 3.93 -5.99
C ILE A 185 -26.44 4.96 -5.92
N LEU A 186 -25.44 4.80 -6.76
CA LEU A 186 -24.38 5.78 -6.99
C LEU A 186 -24.50 6.41 -8.38
N PRO A 187 -23.94 7.62 -8.60
CA PRO A 187 -24.00 8.32 -9.87
C PRO A 187 -23.50 7.47 -11.05
N GLN A 188 -24.27 7.49 -12.14
CA GLN A 188 -23.95 6.80 -13.38
C GLN A 188 -23.16 7.69 -14.35
N ASN A 189 -23.15 9.00 -14.13
CA ASN A 189 -22.37 9.95 -14.90
C ASN A 189 -21.25 10.50 -14.04
N ILE A 190 -20.01 10.35 -14.51
CA ILE A 190 -18.81 10.80 -13.81
C ILE A 190 -17.97 11.58 -14.80
N THR A 191 -17.57 12.79 -14.43
CA THR A 191 -16.59 13.57 -15.18
C THR A 191 -15.22 13.29 -14.63
N TYR A 192 -14.43 12.49 -15.34
CA TYR A 192 -13.05 12.16 -14.96
C TYR A 192 -12.07 12.92 -15.86
N LYS A 193 -11.20 13.70 -15.24
CA LYS A 193 -10.18 14.49 -15.92
C LYS A 193 -8.81 14.12 -15.37
N THR A 194 -7.86 13.84 -16.25
CA THR A 194 -6.45 13.68 -15.84
C THR A 194 -5.60 14.78 -16.47
N SER A 195 -4.70 15.35 -15.67
CA SER A 195 -3.79 16.41 -16.11
C SER A 195 -2.52 15.83 -16.73
N VAL A 196 -1.70 16.70 -17.34
CA VAL A 196 -0.33 16.34 -17.76
C VAL A 196 0.44 15.66 -16.64
N VAL A 197 0.34 16.17 -15.42
CA VAL A 197 1.05 15.61 -14.26
C VAL A 197 0.62 14.16 -13.98
N GLY A 198 -0.68 13.87 -14.06
CA GLY A 198 -1.19 12.51 -13.93
C GLY A 198 -0.69 11.58 -15.05
N LEU A 199 -0.62 12.07 -16.29
CA LEU A 199 -0.10 11.30 -17.42
C LEU A 199 1.42 11.06 -17.30
N GLU A 200 2.17 12.05 -16.83
CA GLU A 200 3.61 11.94 -16.56
C GLU A 200 3.88 10.89 -15.45
N GLU A 201 3.07 10.86 -14.41
CA GLU A 201 3.18 9.85 -13.34
C GLU A 201 2.90 8.44 -13.85
N ILE A 202 1.93 8.28 -14.76
CA ILE A 202 1.66 7.01 -15.42
C ILE A 202 2.85 6.58 -16.27
N LEU A 203 3.38 7.50 -17.07
CA LEU A 203 4.53 7.22 -17.92
C LEU A 203 5.72 6.80 -17.08
N LYS A 204 5.97 7.48 -15.97
CA LYS A 204 7.04 7.11 -15.03
C LYS A 204 6.85 5.71 -14.47
N LYS A 205 5.64 5.35 -14.04
CA LYS A 205 5.33 3.98 -13.59
C LYS A 205 5.58 2.94 -14.69
N LEU A 206 5.26 3.29 -15.95
CA LEU A 206 5.57 2.45 -17.11
C LEU A 206 7.07 2.31 -17.34
N GLU A 207 7.81 3.41 -17.31
CA GLU A 207 9.28 3.42 -17.46
C GLU A 207 9.94 2.57 -16.38
N ASP A 208 9.55 2.75 -15.12
CA ASP A 208 10.06 1.94 -14.00
C ASP A 208 9.76 0.45 -14.20
N LYS A 209 8.57 0.13 -14.70
CA LYS A 209 8.18 -1.25 -15.00
C LYS A 209 9.00 -1.83 -16.16
N ILE A 210 9.13 -1.10 -17.26
CA ILE A 210 9.93 -1.49 -18.43
C ILE A 210 11.37 -1.74 -17.99
N LYS A 211 11.94 -0.84 -17.19
CA LYS A 211 13.28 -0.97 -16.63
C LYS A 211 13.42 -2.17 -15.72
N SER A 212 12.43 -2.43 -14.86
CA SER A 212 12.43 -3.60 -13.99
C SER A 212 12.41 -4.93 -14.76
N LEU A 213 11.94 -4.91 -15.99
CA LEU A 213 11.86 -6.06 -16.89
C LEU A 213 13.05 -6.13 -17.89
N GLY A 214 13.92 -5.10 -17.93
CA GLY A 214 15.04 -5.03 -18.88
C GLY A 214 14.61 -4.85 -20.34
N LEU A 215 13.51 -4.13 -20.57
CA LEU A 215 12.87 -3.98 -21.90
C LEU A 215 13.01 -2.57 -22.47
N GLU A 216 13.96 -1.75 -22.00
CA GLU A 216 14.11 -0.33 -22.37
C GLU A 216 14.35 -0.14 -23.85
N GLU A 217 15.29 -0.85 -24.43
CA GLU A 217 15.65 -0.71 -25.84
C GLU A 217 14.50 -1.12 -26.77
N GLU A 218 13.75 -2.16 -26.39
CA GLU A 218 12.65 -2.67 -27.20
C GLU A 218 11.45 -1.71 -27.23
N ASN A 219 11.26 -0.94 -26.17
CA ASN A 219 10.12 -0.08 -25.97
C ASN A 219 10.44 1.41 -26.11
N LYS A 220 11.68 1.77 -26.48
CA LYS A 220 12.13 3.16 -26.61
C LYS A 220 11.26 4.01 -27.52
N LYS A 221 10.92 3.48 -28.70
CA LYS A 221 10.11 4.19 -29.69
C LYS A 221 8.70 4.50 -29.18
N GLU A 222 8.08 3.54 -28.48
CA GLU A 222 6.75 3.72 -27.89
C GLU A 222 6.78 4.68 -26.71
N LEU A 223 7.84 4.64 -25.88
CA LEU A 223 8.03 5.59 -24.80
C LEU A 223 8.21 7.03 -25.31
N ASP A 224 9.01 7.22 -26.35
CA ASP A 224 9.22 8.53 -26.95
C ASP A 224 7.91 9.07 -27.56
N ALA A 225 7.12 8.22 -28.22
CA ALA A 225 5.80 8.59 -28.71
C ALA A 225 4.83 8.95 -27.58
N ALA A 226 4.89 8.25 -26.45
CA ALA A 226 4.09 8.58 -25.27
C ALA A 226 4.47 9.95 -24.69
N LYS A 227 5.77 10.24 -24.56
CA LYS A 227 6.29 11.53 -24.09
C LYS A 227 5.81 12.69 -24.95
N GLN A 228 5.89 12.53 -26.28
CA GLN A 228 5.42 13.55 -27.21
C GLN A 228 3.92 13.83 -27.06
N ARG A 229 3.09 12.78 -26.96
CA ARG A 229 1.64 12.93 -26.78
C ARG A 229 1.30 13.60 -25.44
N ILE A 230 2.01 13.25 -24.37
CA ILE A 230 1.81 13.85 -23.04
C ILE A 230 2.16 15.34 -23.05
N ALA A 231 3.19 15.74 -23.78
CA ALA A 231 3.56 17.16 -23.90
C ALA A 231 2.44 18.04 -24.50
N GLU A 232 1.54 17.43 -25.28
CA GLU A 232 0.36 18.08 -25.88
C GLU A 232 -0.88 18.07 -24.99
N ALA A 233 -0.85 17.36 -23.85
CA ALA A 233 -2.00 17.20 -22.96
C ALA A 233 -2.35 18.51 -22.20
N PRO A 234 -3.62 18.73 -21.82
CA PRO A 234 -4.01 19.94 -21.12
C PRO A 234 -3.40 20.01 -19.72
N ARG A 235 -2.92 21.20 -19.37
CA ARG A 235 -2.42 21.50 -18.03
C ARG A 235 -3.57 21.64 -17.03
N ILE A 236 -3.26 21.45 -15.75
CA ILE A 236 -4.23 21.48 -14.63
C ILE A 236 -5.07 22.77 -14.63
N ASN A 237 -4.48 23.93 -14.96
CA ASN A 237 -5.16 25.20 -14.99
C ASN A 237 -6.35 25.19 -15.98
N LYS A 238 -6.19 24.57 -17.14
CA LYS A 238 -7.27 24.44 -18.13
C LYS A 238 -8.37 23.53 -17.61
N ILE A 239 -8.00 22.41 -17.01
CA ILE A 239 -8.95 21.44 -16.43
C ILE A 239 -9.79 22.11 -15.34
N ILE A 240 -9.13 22.80 -14.40
CA ILE A 240 -9.80 23.51 -13.29
C ILE A 240 -10.78 24.55 -13.84
N LYS A 241 -10.35 25.37 -14.81
CA LYS A 241 -11.21 26.41 -15.42
C LYS A 241 -12.43 25.84 -16.13
N GLU A 242 -12.32 24.65 -16.72
CA GLU A 242 -13.43 24.01 -17.45
C GLU A 242 -14.39 23.25 -16.52
N THR A 243 -13.96 22.81 -15.35
CA THR A 243 -14.71 21.87 -14.53
C THR A 243 -15.15 22.40 -13.16
N VAL A 244 -14.40 23.32 -12.57
CA VAL A 244 -14.67 23.86 -11.24
C VAL A 244 -15.43 25.17 -11.33
N LYS A 245 -16.48 25.32 -10.52
CA LYS A 245 -17.31 26.55 -10.44
C LYS A 245 -16.87 27.39 -9.24
N THR A 246 -17.27 28.67 -9.25
CA THR A 246 -16.96 29.64 -8.19
C THR A 246 -17.49 29.26 -6.81
N ASN A 247 -18.49 28.38 -6.73
CA ASN A 247 -19.09 27.88 -5.49
C ASN A 247 -18.89 26.39 -5.29
N SER A 248 -17.98 25.74 -6.05
CA SER A 248 -17.72 24.31 -5.91
C SER A 248 -17.20 23.96 -4.51
N LYS A 249 -17.58 22.78 -4.04
CA LYS A 249 -17.10 22.16 -2.80
C LYS A 249 -16.32 20.91 -3.14
N LEU A 250 -15.02 20.91 -2.87
CA LEU A 250 -14.08 19.88 -3.33
C LEU A 250 -13.31 19.25 -2.16
N ILE A 251 -12.95 17.98 -2.30
CA ILE A 251 -11.99 17.32 -1.41
C ILE A 251 -10.71 17.06 -2.21
N TYR A 252 -9.58 17.51 -1.69
CA TYR A 252 -8.26 17.24 -2.22
C TYR A 252 -7.60 16.14 -1.37
N PHE A 253 -7.43 14.95 -1.93
CA PHE A 253 -6.67 13.87 -1.31
C PHE A 253 -5.19 14.10 -1.51
N CYS A 254 -4.52 14.60 -0.48
CA CYS A 254 -3.09 14.88 -0.51
C CYS A 254 -2.26 13.59 -0.39
N PRO A 255 -1.03 13.56 -0.95
CA PRO A 255 -0.07 12.52 -0.66
C PRO A 255 0.27 12.48 0.83
N PRO A 256 0.60 11.31 1.41
CA PRO A 256 1.05 11.21 2.79
C PRO A 256 2.34 12.02 2.97
N PHE A 257 2.60 12.51 4.18
CA PHE A 257 3.85 13.17 4.51
C PHE A 257 5.02 12.25 4.14
N SER A 258 5.96 12.74 3.32
CA SER A 258 7.19 12.03 3.06
C SER A 258 8.21 12.40 4.13
N GLU A 259 9.03 11.43 4.58
CA GLU A 259 10.16 11.68 5.49
C GLU A 259 11.16 12.73 4.94
N LYS A 260 11.02 13.14 3.69
CA LYS A 260 11.89 14.12 3.02
C LYS A 260 11.30 15.55 2.94
N GLY A 261 10.15 15.82 3.55
CA GLY A 261 9.58 17.17 3.61
C GLY A 261 9.15 17.81 2.28
N VAL A 262 9.08 17.02 1.19
CA VAL A 262 8.86 17.56 -0.16
C VAL A 262 7.37 17.78 -0.48
N ASN A 263 6.45 17.20 0.31
CA ASN A 263 5.01 17.37 0.12
C ASN A 263 4.38 18.02 1.36
N ASP A 264 4.79 19.24 1.63
CA ASP A 264 4.12 20.07 2.63
C ASP A 264 2.74 20.47 2.12
N ILE A 265 1.73 20.27 2.95
CA ILE A 265 0.34 20.63 2.63
C ILE A 265 0.22 22.13 2.28
N GLU A 266 1.03 22.98 2.87
CA GLU A 266 1.06 24.40 2.59
C GLU A 266 1.62 24.72 1.20
N THR A 267 2.57 23.94 0.70
CA THR A 267 3.04 24.03 -0.69
C THR A 267 1.94 23.64 -1.67
N ILE A 268 1.24 22.54 -1.38
CA ILE A 268 0.10 22.07 -2.19
C ILE A 268 -1.02 23.13 -2.21
N LYS A 269 -1.31 23.74 -1.07
CA LYS A 269 -2.30 24.83 -0.99
C LYS A 269 -1.91 26.04 -1.80
N LYS A 270 -0.64 26.45 -1.77
CA LYS A 270 -0.12 27.56 -2.58
C LYS A 270 -0.29 27.29 -4.08
N GLU A 271 0.08 26.11 -4.53
CA GLU A 271 -0.10 25.70 -5.91
C GLU A 271 -1.60 25.68 -6.31
N ALA A 272 -2.44 25.08 -5.46
CA ALA A 272 -3.87 25.01 -5.68
C ALA A 272 -4.53 26.40 -5.68
N MET A 273 -4.04 27.33 -4.87
CA MET A 273 -4.51 28.72 -4.88
C MET A 273 -4.29 29.36 -6.25
N GLU A 274 -3.12 29.15 -6.87
CA GLU A 274 -2.84 29.66 -8.22
C GLU A 274 -3.77 29.07 -9.29
N TRP A 275 -4.22 27.82 -9.09
CA TRP A 275 -5.21 27.22 -10.00
C TRP A 275 -6.58 27.83 -9.84
N PHE A 276 -7.02 28.07 -8.60
CA PHE A 276 -8.38 28.52 -8.31
C PHE A 276 -8.56 30.04 -8.46
N LYS A 277 -7.50 30.84 -8.33
CA LYS A 277 -7.52 32.28 -8.64
C LYS A 277 -7.94 32.61 -10.07
N GLN A 278 -7.83 31.64 -10.99
CA GLN A 278 -8.29 31.80 -12.36
C GLN A 278 -9.81 31.70 -12.51
N ILE A 279 -10.53 31.24 -11.46
CA ILE A 279 -11.97 31.06 -11.45
C ILE A 279 -12.63 32.21 -10.68
N THR A 280 -12.07 32.59 -9.54
CA THR A 280 -12.62 33.61 -8.63
C THR A 280 -11.51 34.31 -7.87
N GLY A 281 -11.83 35.47 -7.25
CA GLY A 281 -10.88 36.17 -6.39
C GLY A 281 -10.52 35.34 -5.14
N GLU A 282 -9.32 35.60 -4.60
CA GLU A 282 -8.77 34.85 -3.45
C GLU A 282 -9.69 34.92 -2.24
N GLU A 283 -10.36 36.05 -2.02
CA GLU A 283 -11.32 36.28 -0.94
C GLU A 283 -12.56 35.38 -1.00
N ASN A 284 -12.84 34.80 -2.18
CA ASN A 284 -13.93 33.89 -2.42
C ASN A 284 -13.50 32.40 -2.41
N ILE A 285 -12.26 32.11 -1.92
CA ILE A 285 -11.72 30.76 -1.82
C ILE A 285 -11.49 30.46 -0.35
N VAL A 286 -12.03 29.34 0.12
CA VAL A 286 -11.84 28.85 1.50
C VAL A 286 -11.13 27.51 1.48
N PHE A 287 -9.97 27.45 2.11
CA PHE A 287 -9.19 26.24 2.27
C PHE A 287 -9.29 25.71 3.70
N TYR A 288 -9.69 24.47 3.82
CA TYR A 288 -9.73 23.72 5.07
C TYR A 288 -8.64 22.65 5.03
N THR A 289 -8.16 22.24 6.19
CA THR A 289 -7.13 21.20 6.29
C THR A 289 -7.50 20.20 7.37
N THR A 290 -7.31 18.91 7.07
CA THR A 290 -7.46 17.85 8.07
C THR A 290 -6.40 16.78 7.92
N THR A 291 -5.72 16.49 9.01
CA THR A 291 -4.72 15.41 9.11
C THR A 291 -4.95 14.62 10.39
N SER A 292 -4.36 13.42 10.50
CA SER A 292 -4.44 12.62 11.73
C SER A 292 -3.79 13.30 12.95
N GLU A 293 -2.92 14.28 12.72
CA GLU A 293 -2.14 14.96 13.76
C GLU A 293 -2.79 16.24 14.28
N MET A 294 -3.75 16.83 13.54
CA MET A 294 -4.33 18.12 13.85
C MET A 294 -5.32 18.13 15.05
N GLY A 295 -5.73 16.97 15.54
CA GLY A 295 -6.61 16.91 16.72
C GLY A 295 -7.89 17.76 16.61
N ILE A 296 -8.05 18.71 17.56
CA ILE A 296 -9.24 19.57 17.66
C ILE A 296 -9.38 20.50 16.45
N ASP A 297 -8.29 21.11 15.97
CA ASP A 297 -8.32 22.04 14.84
C ASP A 297 -8.74 21.32 13.54
N GLY A 298 -8.26 20.10 13.33
CA GLY A 298 -8.70 19.27 12.21
C GLY A 298 -10.18 18.90 12.31
N LYS A 299 -10.70 18.70 13.51
CA LYS A 299 -12.13 18.48 13.74
C LYS A 299 -12.94 19.71 13.39
N GLN A 300 -12.55 20.89 13.90
CA GLN A 300 -13.23 22.15 13.61
C GLN A 300 -13.28 22.43 12.10
N ASN A 301 -12.15 22.27 11.40
CA ASN A 301 -12.11 22.43 9.94
C ASN A 301 -13.06 21.48 9.19
N ARG A 302 -13.22 20.23 9.67
CA ARG A 302 -14.20 19.30 9.10
C ARG A 302 -15.64 19.75 9.35
N ASP A 303 -15.93 20.23 10.53
CA ASP A 303 -17.27 20.72 10.92
C ASP A 303 -17.62 21.99 10.13
N ASP A 304 -16.69 22.91 9.97
CA ASP A 304 -16.86 24.13 9.18
C ASP A 304 -17.09 23.80 7.69
N PHE A 305 -16.28 22.90 7.14
CA PHE A 305 -16.47 22.41 5.78
C PHE A 305 -17.81 21.67 5.62
N TYR A 306 -18.21 20.88 6.61
CA TYR A 306 -19.50 20.17 6.59
C TYR A 306 -20.69 21.13 6.51
N HIS A 307 -20.66 22.20 7.31
CA HIS A 307 -21.74 23.15 7.43
C HIS A 307 -21.65 24.35 6.49
N ASP A 308 -20.66 24.34 5.55
CA ASP A 308 -20.44 25.44 4.60
C ASP A 308 -20.13 26.78 5.28
N VAL A 309 -19.32 26.74 6.32
CA VAL A 309 -18.89 27.91 7.14
C VAL A 309 -17.40 28.16 6.88
N ASP A 310 -16.98 29.42 6.75
CA ASP A 310 -15.57 29.77 6.62
C ASP A 310 -14.82 29.71 7.97
N LEU A 311 -13.50 29.84 7.94
CA LEU A 311 -12.68 29.76 9.18
C LEU A 311 -12.95 30.88 10.18
N ASN A 312 -13.77 31.87 9.84
CA ASN A 312 -14.21 32.98 10.71
C ASN A 312 -15.67 32.80 11.19
N GLY A 313 -16.33 31.72 10.86
CA GLY A 313 -17.70 31.43 11.25
C GLY A 313 -18.77 32.04 10.33
N ASN A 314 -18.40 32.56 9.14
CA ASN A 314 -19.34 33.12 8.19
C ASN A 314 -19.82 32.09 7.17
N ASP A 315 -21.01 32.32 6.58
CA ASP A 315 -21.51 31.47 5.49
C ASP A 315 -20.52 31.48 4.29
N ALA A 316 -20.13 30.32 3.87
CA ALA A 316 -19.24 30.10 2.74
C ALA A 316 -19.91 29.33 1.57
N SER A 317 -21.22 29.15 1.61
CA SER A 317 -21.97 28.37 0.62
C SER A 317 -21.83 28.90 -0.81
N SER A 318 -21.60 30.19 -0.99
CA SER A 318 -21.35 30.86 -2.26
C SER A 318 -19.87 30.85 -2.69
N LYS A 319 -18.95 30.45 -1.81
CA LYS A 319 -17.50 30.45 -2.04
C LYS A 319 -17.02 29.11 -2.59
N LEU A 320 -15.87 29.13 -3.26
CA LEU A 320 -15.12 27.92 -3.58
C LEU A 320 -14.49 27.34 -2.32
N ARG A 321 -14.84 26.11 -1.97
CA ARG A 321 -14.40 25.42 -0.73
C ARG A 321 -13.61 24.20 -1.07
N VAL A 322 -12.40 24.09 -0.50
CA VAL A 322 -11.53 22.94 -0.73
C VAL A 322 -11.01 22.39 0.59
N MET A 323 -11.31 21.14 0.88
CA MET A 323 -10.77 20.41 2.01
C MET A 323 -9.52 19.63 1.60
N PHE A 324 -8.36 19.98 2.13
CA PHE A 324 -7.13 19.25 1.98
C PHE A 324 -7.04 18.15 3.05
N ALA A 325 -7.00 16.89 2.63
CA ALA A 325 -7.08 15.73 3.51
C ALA A 325 -5.90 14.78 3.32
N ILE A 326 -5.24 14.41 4.45
CA ILE A 326 -4.26 13.34 4.51
C ILE A 326 -4.82 12.23 5.39
N ASN A 327 -5.08 11.06 4.81
CA ASN A 327 -5.58 9.85 5.47
C ASN A 327 -6.90 9.98 6.27
N GLN A 328 -7.47 11.19 6.43
CA GLN A 328 -8.63 11.43 7.28
C GLN A 328 -9.98 11.13 6.62
N TYR A 329 -10.09 11.31 5.31
CA TYR A 329 -11.32 11.02 4.56
C TYR A 329 -11.31 9.64 3.90
N ASN A 330 -10.32 8.79 4.17
CA ASN A 330 -10.31 7.42 3.66
C ASN A 330 -11.33 6.54 4.40
N GLU A 331 -11.71 6.89 5.66
CA GLU A 331 -12.61 6.08 6.47
C GLU A 331 -13.64 6.95 7.21
N GLY A 332 -14.92 6.68 6.98
CA GLY A 332 -16.04 7.07 7.85
C GLY A 332 -16.47 8.55 7.89
N ILE A 333 -15.84 9.47 7.18
CA ILE A 333 -16.23 10.88 7.20
C ILE A 333 -16.99 11.22 5.91
N HIS A 334 -18.22 11.70 6.06
CA HIS A 334 -19.07 12.17 4.97
C HIS A 334 -19.21 13.69 5.05
N ALA A 335 -18.94 14.38 3.93
CA ALA A 335 -19.27 15.80 3.80
C ALA A 335 -20.41 15.92 2.78
N PRO A 336 -21.51 16.64 3.12
CA PRO A 336 -22.62 16.81 2.19
C PRO A 336 -22.25 17.75 1.04
N ASN A 337 -22.91 17.57 -0.11
CA ASN A 337 -22.85 18.47 -1.25
C ASN A 337 -21.44 18.70 -1.82
N VAL A 338 -20.57 17.68 -1.79
CA VAL A 338 -19.26 17.74 -2.45
C VAL A 338 -19.46 17.55 -3.95
N ASP A 339 -18.99 18.51 -4.76
CA ASP A 339 -19.12 18.50 -6.21
C ASP A 339 -18.08 17.60 -6.90
N GLY A 340 -16.97 17.35 -6.23
CA GLY A 340 -15.93 16.52 -6.80
C GLY A 340 -14.72 16.33 -5.88
N VAL A 341 -13.75 15.57 -6.41
CA VAL A 341 -12.50 15.29 -5.70
C VAL A 341 -11.30 15.56 -6.60
N ILE A 342 -10.20 15.96 -5.96
CA ILE A 342 -8.87 16.07 -6.58
C ILE A 342 -8.01 14.98 -5.98
N MET A 343 -7.54 14.07 -6.81
CA MET A 343 -6.67 12.97 -6.40
C MET A 343 -5.21 13.36 -6.61
N GLY A 344 -4.60 13.96 -5.60
CA GLY A 344 -3.18 14.33 -5.58
C GLY A 344 -2.26 13.19 -5.15
N ARG A 345 -2.84 12.04 -4.77
CA ARG A 345 -2.11 10.86 -4.30
C ARG A 345 -2.23 9.72 -5.30
N GLY A 346 -1.07 9.21 -5.77
CA GLY A 346 -1.01 7.93 -6.44
C GLY A 346 -1.30 6.80 -5.45
N THR A 347 -2.28 5.97 -5.75
CA THR A 347 -2.57 4.80 -4.91
C THR A 347 -1.88 3.57 -5.51
N SER A 348 -1.14 2.84 -4.69
CA SER A 348 -0.65 1.50 -5.05
C SER A 348 -1.74 0.44 -4.90
N SER A 349 -2.87 0.81 -4.30
CA SER A 349 -4.02 -0.05 -4.00
C SER A 349 -5.26 0.47 -4.69
N ASP A 350 -5.90 -0.39 -5.49
CA ASP A 350 -7.23 -0.17 -6.06
C ASP A 350 -8.29 0.06 -4.96
N ILE A 351 -8.13 -0.56 -3.79
CA ILE A 351 -9.02 -0.39 -2.64
C ILE A 351 -9.07 1.09 -2.22
N VAL A 352 -7.91 1.70 -1.98
CA VAL A 352 -7.84 3.11 -1.57
C VAL A 352 -8.42 4.02 -2.66
N PHE A 353 -8.16 3.72 -3.92
CA PHE A 353 -8.77 4.45 -5.04
C PHE A 353 -10.29 4.36 -5.02
N PHE A 354 -10.84 3.14 -4.91
CA PHE A 354 -12.29 2.94 -4.92
C PHE A 354 -12.96 3.48 -3.66
N GLU A 355 -12.29 3.53 -2.52
CA GLU A 355 -12.78 4.23 -1.33
C GLU A 355 -12.92 5.74 -1.56
N GLN A 356 -11.87 6.37 -2.09
CA GLN A 356 -11.88 7.79 -2.42
C GLN A 356 -12.92 8.11 -3.49
N LEU A 357 -13.01 7.28 -4.53
CA LEU A 357 -14.02 7.37 -5.56
C LEU A 357 -15.43 7.19 -4.99
N GLY A 358 -15.65 6.15 -4.20
CA GLY A 358 -16.94 5.87 -3.58
C GLY A 358 -17.44 7.02 -2.71
N ARG A 359 -16.55 7.74 -2.04
CA ARG A 359 -16.89 8.94 -1.28
C ARG A 359 -17.33 10.09 -2.17
N ALA A 360 -16.59 10.33 -3.25
CA ALA A 360 -16.98 11.33 -4.26
C ALA A 360 -18.36 11.03 -4.85
N LEU A 361 -18.64 9.76 -5.12
CA LEU A 361 -19.91 9.30 -5.70
C LEU A 361 -21.04 9.29 -4.67
N ALA A 362 -20.77 8.95 -3.41
CA ALA A 362 -21.80 8.81 -2.36
C ALA A 362 -22.45 10.14 -1.96
N VAL A 363 -21.73 11.25 -2.11
CA VAL A 363 -22.11 12.54 -1.55
C VAL A 363 -22.99 13.34 -2.48
N ASN A 364 -22.90 13.14 -3.78
CA ASN A 364 -23.61 13.95 -4.77
C ASN A 364 -24.46 13.11 -5.74
N ARG A 365 -25.54 12.53 -5.23
CA ARG A 365 -26.39 11.59 -5.98
C ARG A 365 -27.08 12.21 -7.20
N ASN A 366 -27.24 13.54 -7.23
CA ASN A 366 -28.02 14.24 -8.26
C ASN A 366 -27.15 15.01 -9.29
N ASN A 367 -25.84 15.13 -9.06
CA ASN A 367 -24.93 15.86 -9.94
C ASN A 367 -23.86 14.94 -10.49
N ASN A 368 -23.31 15.28 -11.66
CA ASN A 368 -22.13 14.59 -12.20
C ASN A 368 -20.91 14.93 -11.35
N PRO A 369 -20.41 14.04 -10.50
CA PRO A 369 -19.22 14.32 -9.69
C PRO A 369 -18.01 14.51 -10.61
N VAL A 370 -17.17 15.49 -10.28
CA VAL A 370 -15.93 15.77 -10.97
C VAL A 370 -14.78 15.08 -10.26
N ILE A 371 -14.00 14.31 -10.98
CA ILE A 371 -12.77 13.68 -10.47
C ILE A 371 -11.61 14.24 -11.27
N ILE A 372 -10.71 14.93 -10.60
CA ILE A 372 -9.47 15.45 -11.17
C ILE A 372 -8.31 14.62 -10.66
N ASP A 373 -7.71 13.81 -11.54
CA ASP A 373 -6.61 12.91 -11.18
C ASP A 373 -5.27 13.57 -11.56
N LEU A 374 -4.46 13.83 -10.53
CA LEU A 374 -3.10 14.36 -10.68
C LEU A 374 -2.03 13.28 -10.50
N ALA A 375 -2.43 12.09 -10.12
CA ALA A 375 -1.51 11.04 -9.65
C ALA A 375 -1.53 9.77 -10.50
N GLY A 376 -2.25 9.77 -11.62
CA GLY A 376 -2.26 8.65 -12.55
C GLY A 376 -3.02 7.41 -12.08
N ASN A 377 -4.14 7.59 -11.39
CA ASN A 377 -4.98 6.48 -10.90
C ASN A 377 -5.94 5.92 -11.96
N TYR A 378 -5.87 6.39 -13.17
CA TYR A 378 -6.86 6.11 -14.23
C TYR A 378 -6.97 4.63 -14.61
N LEU A 379 -5.96 3.83 -14.38
CA LEU A 379 -6.02 2.39 -14.66
C LEU A 379 -7.18 1.73 -13.93
N TYR A 380 -7.43 2.17 -12.71
CA TYR A 380 -8.54 1.68 -11.90
C TYR A 380 -9.90 2.12 -12.43
N ILE A 381 -10.01 3.35 -12.97
CA ILE A 381 -11.27 3.83 -13.55
C ILE A 381 -11.59 3.10 -14.85
N ASN A 382 -10.59 2.78 -15.66
CA ASN A 382 -10.75 1.99 -16.87
C ASN A 382 -11.16 0.54 -16.54
N GLU A 383 -10.56 -0.05 -15.52
CA GLU A 383 -10.96 -1.38 -15.03
C GLU A 383 -12.41 -1.36 -14.53
N LEU A 384 -12.79 -0.36 -13.74
CA LEU A 384 -14.17 -0.17 -13.28
C LEU A 384 -15.14 -0.09 -14.45
N GLN A 385 -14.81 0.69 -15.48
CA GLN A 385 -15.65 0.82 -16.68
C GLN A 385 -15.82 -0.50 -17.42
N ASN A 386 -14.77 -1.28 -17.56
CA ASN A 386 -14.82 -2.59 -18.20
C ASN A 386 -15.64 -3.58 -17.37
N ASN A 387 -15.41 -3.62 -16.05
CA ASN A 387 -16.17 -4.48 -15.14
C ASN A 387 -17.68 -4.17 -15.16
N ILE A 388 -18.06 -2.89 -15.23
CA ILE A 388 -19.47 -2.49 -15.37
C ILE A 388 -20.03 -2.97 -16.69
N LYS A 389 -19.34 -2.78 -17.83
CA LYS A 389 -19.79 -3.25 -19.15
C LYS A 389 -20.02 -4.77 -19.18
N ASP A 390 -19.08 -5.53 -18.63
CA ASP A 390 -19.17 -6.99 -18.57
C ASP A 390 -20.33 -7.47 -17.69
N ARG A 391 -20.56 -6.84 -16.53
CA ARG A 391 -21.70 -7.17 -15.67
C ARG A 391 -23.04 -6.84 -16.30
N VAL A 392 -23.17 -5.69 -16.96
CA VAL A 392 -24.41 -5.34 -17.67
C VAL A 392 -24.69 -6.36 -18.76
N LYS A 393 -23.65 -6.79 -19.51
CA LYS A 393 -23.77 -7.85 -20.52
C LYS A 393 -24.25 -9.17 -19.89
N THR A 394 -23.64 -9.60 -18.80
CA THR A 394 -24.00 -10.83 -18.08
C THR A 394 -25.41 -10.76 -17.52
N ARG A 395 -25.80 -9.64 -16.86
CA ARG A 395 -27.18 -9.47 -16.37
C ARG A 395 -28.21 -9.52 -17.50
N ASN A 396 -27.93 -8.92 -18.65
CA ASN A 396 -28.83 -8.97 -19.83
C ASN A 396 -28.91 -10.37 -20.45
N GLN A 397 -27.84 -11.17 -20.42
CA GLN A 397 -27.85 -12.56 -20.85
C GLN A 397 -28.67 -13.45 -19.92
N ASN A 398 -28.50 -13.30 -18.61
CA ASN A 398 -29.26 -14.09 -17.61
C ASN A 398 -30.75 -13.78 -17.67
N THR A 399 -31.17 -12.55 -17.95
CA THR A 399 -32.56 -12.15 -18.12
C THR A 399 -33.20 -12.84 -19.33
N LYS A 400 -32.46 -13.12 -20.41
CA LYS A 400 -32.93 -13.88 -21.57
C LYS A 400 -33.12 -15.37 -21.24
N ILE A 401 -32.30 -15.93 -20.35
CA ILE A 401 -32.37 -17.36 -19.97
C ILE A 401 -33.51 -17.61 -18.99
N THR A 402 -33.77 -16.69 -18.06
CA THR A 402 -34.79 -16.88 -17.00
C THR A 402 -36.21 -16.50 -17.43
N GLY A 403 -36.40 -15.95 -18.64
CA GLY A 403 -37.73 -15.55 -19.13
C GLY A 403 -38.39 -14.39 -18.36
N GLU A 404 -37.69 -13.77 -17.41
CA GLU A 404 -38.15 -12.56 -16.74
C GLU A 404 -38.14 -11.39 -17.72
N ILE A 405 -39.33 -10.77 -17.94
CA ILE A 405 -39.47 -9.56 -18.75
C ILE A 405 -38.89 -8.36 -17.97
N ARG A 406 -37.59 -8.31 -17.81
CA ARG A 406 -36.90 -7.10 -17.39
C ARG A 406 -36.55 -6.31 -18.65
N LYS A 407 -36.91 -5.02 -18.69
CA LYS A 407 -36.48 -4.12 -19.75
C LYS A 407 -34.97 -4.22 -19.86
N ASN A 408 -34.43 -4.46 -21.07
CA ASN A 408 -32.99 -4.42 -21.33
C ASN A 408 -32.42 -3.16 -20.69
N LEU A 409 -31.51 -3.34 -19.73
CA LEU A 409 -30.83 -2.25 -19.06
C LEU A 409 -30.07 -1.45 -20.14
N LYS A 410 -30.68 -0.35 -20.60
CA LYS A 410 -29.96 0.67 -21.39
C LYS A 410 -29.10 1.46 -20.41
N PHE A 411 -27.97 0.92 -20.09
CA PHE A 411 -27.02 1.55 -19.20
C PHE A 411 -26.11 2.50 -19.98
N LYS A 412 -26.09 3.76 -19.57
CA LYS A 412 -25.09 4.73 -20.01
C LYS A 412 -24.22 5.09 -18.82
N PHE A 413 -23.07 4.46 -18.72
CA PHE A 413 -22.02 4.91 -17.84
C PHE A 413 -21.10 5.82 -18.67
N ASN A 414 -21.18 7.12 -18.44
CA ASN A 414 -20.37 8.09 -19.16
C ASN A 414 -19.23 8.55 -18.27
N ILE A 415 -18.01 8.16 -18.63
CA ILE A 415 -16.80 8.80 -18.16
C ILE A 415 -16.33 9.69 -19.29
N GLU A 416 -16.36 11.01 -19.09
CA GLU A 416 -15.70 11.94 -19.98
C GLU A 416 -14.22 11.99 -19.65
N ILE A 417 -13.39 11.33 -20.46
CA ILE A 417 -11.94 11.37 -20.30
C ILE A 417 -11.38 12.35 -21.32
N GLN A 418 -10.77 13.43 -20.87
CA GLN A 418 -9.97 14.28 -21.73
C GLN A 418 -8.72 13.51 -22.19
N ASN A 419 -8.40 13.59 -23.48
CA ASN A 419 -7.29 12.87 -24.12
C ASN A 419 -7.42 11.34 -24.09
N MET A 420 -8.61 10.85 -24.42
CA MET A 420 -8.92 9.42 -24.52
C MET A 420 -7.86 8.65 -25.35
N ASP A 421 -7.31 9.25 -26.39
CA ASP A 421 -6.34 8.61 -27.28
C ASP A 421 -5.00 8.34 -26.60
N ILE A 422 -4.47 9.33 -25.87
CA ILE A 422 -3.23 9.16 -25.08
C ILE A 422 -3.46 8.10 -24.03
N PHE A 423 -4.59 8.16 -23.44
CA PHE A 423 -5.06 7.33 -22.36
C PHE A 423 -5.22 5.86 -22.77
N ASN A 424 -5.93 5.61 -23.86
CA ASN A 424 -6.07 4.27 -24.43
C ASN A 424 -4.71 3.70 -24.83
N PHE A 425 -3.87 4.53 -25.45
CA PHE A 425 -2.50 4.15 -25.81
C PHE A 425 -1.68 3.71 -24.57
N LEU A 426 -1.67 4.51 -23.53
CA LEU A 426 -0.94 4.19 -22.28
C LEU A 426 -1.53 2.95 -21.59
N SER A 427 -2.88 2.83 -21.57
CA SER A 427 -3.57 1.69 -21.00
C SER A 427 -3.26 0.38 -21.73
N ASP A 428 -3.35 0.38 -23.04
CA ASP A 428 -3.07 -0.80 -23.86
C ASP A 428 -1.58 -1.16 -23.80
N TYR A 429 -0.73 -0.16 -23.74
CA TYR A 429 0.70 -0.34 -23.56
C TYR A 429 1.02 -0.95 -22.17
N TYR A 430 0.40 -0.41 -21.12
CA TYR A 430 0.53 -0.95 -19.77
C TYR A 430 0.01 -2.39 -19.64
N LYS A 431 -1.15 -2.71 -20.23
CA LYS A 431 -1.69 -4.08 -20.26
C LYS A 431 -0.75 -5.04 -20.98
N ARG A 432 -0.16 -4.61 -22.07
CA ARG A 432 0.80 -5.41 -22.85
C ARG A 432 2.05 -5.74 -22.04
N ILE A 433 2.54 -4.77 -21.24
CA ILE A 433 3.73 -4.95 -20.38
C ILE A 433 3.36 -5.67 -19.07
N ASN A 434 2.17 -5.40 -18.52
CA ASN A 434 1.70 -5.93 -17.23
C ASN A 434 0.92 -7.24 -17.37
N ARG A 435 1.40 -8.17 -18.19
CA ARG A 435 0.78 -9.51 -18.22
C ARG A 435 0.74 -10.09 -16.81
N LYS A 436 -0.41 -10.63 -16.44
CA LYS A 436 -0.59 -11.30 -15.14
C LYS A 436 0.43 -12.44 -15.02
N TRP A 437 0.87 -12.72 -13.82
CA TRP A 437 1.84 -13.79 -13.55
C TRP A 437 1.39 -15.13 -14.17
N MET A 438 0.09 -15.42 -14.12
CA MET A 438 -0.49 -16.64 -14.71
C MET A 438 -0.33 -16.71 -16.23
N ASP A 439 -0.39 -15.58 -16.93
CA ASP A 439 -0.20 -15.56 -18.39
C ASP A 439 1.24 -15.99 -18.74
N TYR A 440 2.22 -15.50 -17.99
CA TYR A 440 3.60 -15.94 -18.15
C TYR A 440 3.81 -17.39 -17.72
N PHE A 441 3.14 -17.83 -16.66
CA PHE A 441 3.19 -19.22 -16.20
C PHE A 441 2.63 -20.17 -17.26
N GLU A 442 1.51 -19.83 -17.90
CA GLU A 442 0.94 -20.63 -18.98
C GLU A 442 1.89 -20.71 -20.20
N LEU A 443 2.58 -19.63 -20.55
CA LEU A 443 3.60 -19.64 -21.58
C LEU A 443 4.80 -20.52 -21.17
N ALA A 444 5.22 -20.47 -19.92
CA ALA A 444 6.30 -21.32 -19.40
C ALA A 444 5.88 -22.79 -19.36
N ARG A 445 4.62 -23.10 -19.01
CA ARG A 445 4.05 -24.45 -19.04
C ARG A 445 4.07 -25.02 -20.45
N ARG A 446 3.62 -24.27 -21.46
CA ARG A 446 3.67 -24.67 -22.87
C ARG A 446 5.10 -24.90 -23.36
N TYR A 447 6.05 -24.07 -22.92
CA TYR A 447 7.45 -24.28 -23.22
C TYR A 447 7.95 -25.61 -22.65
N TYR A 448 7.64 -25.86 -21.37
CA TYR A 448 8.00 -27.11 -20.70
C TYR A 448 7.35 -28.34 -21.39
N GLU A 449 6.09 -28.26 -21.77
CA GLU A 449 5.39 -29.33 -22.50
C GLU A 449 6.04 -29.62 -23.85
N THR A 450 6.65 -28.62 -24.48
CA THR A 450 7.31 -28.77 -25.79
C THR A 450 8.75 -29.30 -25.67
N TYR A 451 9.51 -28.82 -24.67
CA TYR A 451 10.96 -29.08 -24.57
C TYR A 451 11.35 -29.94 -23.37
N GLY A 452 10.47 -30.18 -22.42
CA GLY A 452 10.73 -31.04 -21.27
C GLY A 452 11.48 -30.37 -20.11
N ASP A 453 11.89 -29.11 -20.26
CA ASP A 453 12.60 -28.35 -19.24
C ASP A 453 12.29 -26.82 -19.36
N LEU A 454 12.82 -26.03 -18.43
CA LEU A 454 12.80 -24.57 -18.48
C LEU A 454 14.23 -23.97 -18.61
N GLU A 455 15.18 -24.72 -19.17
CA GLU A 455 16.55 -24.25 -19.48
C GLU A 455 16.52 -23.35 -20.72
N ILE A 456 15.92 -22.17 -20.53
CA ILE A 456 15.63 -21.22 -21.58
C ILE A 456 16.64 -20.07 -21.59
N SER A 457 17.08 -19.65 -22.78
CA SER A 457 17.92 -18.46 -22.92
C SER A 457 17.21 -17.22 -22.37
N GLN A 458 17.91 -16.37 -21.61
CA GLN A 458 17.37 -15.12 -21.11
C GLN A 458 16.77 -14.22 -22.21
N ARG A 459 17.28 -14.34 -23.44
CA ARG A 459 16.82 -13.57 -24.61
C ARG A 459 15.66 -14.21 -25.36
N PHE A 460 15.17 -15.36 -24.91
CA PHE A 460 14.08 -16.06 -25.60
C PHE A 460 12.78 -15.27 -25.55
N LYS A 461 12.14 -15.13 -26.72
CA LYS A 461 10.85 -14.49 -26.90
C LYS A 461 9.83 -15.44 -27.52
N THR A 462 8.60 -15.35 -27.11
CA THR A 462 7.47 -16.14 -27.62
C THR A 462 6.96 -15.53 -28.93
N ASN A 463 7.71 -15.66 -30.01
CA ASN A 463 7.39 -15.02 -31.30
C ASN A 463 6.99 -15.99 -32.42
N ASP A 464 6.70 -17.25 -32.07
CA ASP A 464 6.34 -18.26 -33.07
C ASP A 464 4.88 -18.19 -33.54
N GLY A 465 4.03 -17.46 -32.80
CA GLY A 465 2.62 -17.24 -33.12
C GLY A 465 1.72 -18.47 -33.03
N VAL A 466 2.26 -19.66 -32.79
CA VAL A 466 1.54 -20.95 -32.81
C VAL A 466 1.55 -21.62 -31.44
N ASN A 467 2.75 -21.92 -30.90
CA ASN A 467 2.88 -22.74 -29.69
C ASN A 467 2.84 -21.94 -28.41
N TYR A 468 3.30 -20.70 -28.42
CA TYR A 468 3.54 -19.91 -27.21
C TYR A 468 2.63 -18.70 -27.08
N ASP A 469 2.58 -17.82 -28.06
CA ASP A 469 1.86 -16.56 -27.98
C ASP A 469 1.42 -16.10 -29.37
N SER A 470 0.11 -16.11 -29.61
CA SER A 470 -0.47 -15.68 -30.89
C SER A 470 -0.22 -14.19 -31.19
N ASN A 471 0.04 -13.37 -30.15
CA ASN A 471 0.34 -11.94 -30.29
C ASN A 471 1.83 -11.65 -30.37
N GLY A 472 2.69 -12.63 -30.16
CA GLY A 472 4.15 -12.59 -30.28
C GLY A 472 4.88 -11.55 -29.41
N LYS A 473 6.16 -11.80 -29.08
CA LYS A 473 7.11 -10.90 -28.42
C LYS A 473 7.05 -10.83 -26.89
N VAL A 474 6.55 -11.85 -26.20
CA VAL A 474 6.72 -11.94 -24.76
C VAL A 474 8.13 -12.41 -24.44
N ASN A 475 8.84 -11.66 -23.61
CA ASN A 475 10.20 -12.01 -23.17
C ASN A 475 10.14 -13.08 -22.05
N LEU A 476 9.82 -14.30 -22.44
CA LEU A 476 9.63 -15.42 -21.52
C LEU A 476 10.94 -15.80 -20.83
N GLY A 477 12.07 -15.76 -21.55
CA GLY A 477 13.37 -16.09 -20.99
C GLY A 477 13.74 -15.18 -19.79
N THR A 478 13.59 -13.88 -19.94
CA THR A 478 13.83 -12.92 -18.85
C THR A 478 12.91 -13.18 -17.65
N TRP A 479 11.61 -13.48 -17.90
CA TRP A 479 10.68 -13.78 -16.83
C TRP A 479 11.06 -15.06 -16.08
N ILE A 480 11.42 -16.14 -16.78
CA ILE A 480 11.85 -17.41 -16.17
C ILE A 480 13.11 -17.21 -15.32
N VAL A 481 14.12 -16.52 -15.84
CA VAL A 481 15.35 -16.21 -15.07
C VAL A 481 15.00 -15.41 -13.81
N LYS A 482 14.10 -14.44 -13.93
CA LYS A 482 13.64 -13.66 -12.77
C LYS A 482 12.89 -14.54 -11.76
N GLN A 483 11.96 -15.41 -12.19
CA GLN A 483 11.29 -16.33 -11.28
C GLN A 483 12.27 -17.29 -10.60
N ARG A 484 13.25 -17.81 -11.33
CA ARG A 484 14.30 -18.67 -10.80
C ARG A 484 15.07 -18.02 -9.65
N ILE A 485 15.27 -16.68 -9.72
CA ILE A 485 15.99 -15.89 -8.71
C ILE A 485 15.05 -15.38 -7.62
N THR A 486 13.80 -14.96 -7.94
CA THR A 486 12.96 -14.21 -7.01
C THR A 486 11.79 -14.99 -6.42
N CYS A 487 11.36 -16.09 -6.99
CA CYS A 487 10.23 -16.86 -6.49
C CYS A 487 10.65 -17.81 -5.34
N ILE A 488 9.89 -17.87 -4.27
CA ILE A 488 10.12 -18.80 -3.15
C ILE A 488 9.60 -20.18 -3.56
N PRO A 489 10.44 -21.24 -3.54
CA PRO A 489 10.04 -22.58 -3.98
C PRO A 489 8.82 -23.14 -3.24
N GLU A 490 8.67 -22.87 -1.95
CA GLU A 490 7.61 -23.35 -1.08
C GLU A 490 6.31 -22.55 -1.22
N SER A 491 6.36 -21.36 -1.84
CA SER A 491 5.16 -20.57 -2.12
C SER A 491 4.25 -21.29 -3.14
N GLU A 492 2.98 -20.92 -3.21
CA GLU A 492 2.05 -21.45 -4.22
C GLU A 492 2.62 -21.28 -5.65
N ARG A 493 3.18 -20.12 -5.97
CA ARG A 493 3.83 -19.85 -7.26
C ARG A 493 5.08 -20.72 -7.46
N GLY A 494 5.85 -20.92 -6.39
CA GLY A 494 7.03 -21.80 -6.43
C GLY A 494 6.66 -23.26 -6.68
N LYS A 495 5.61 -23.77 -6.01
CA LYS A 495 5.08 -25.11 -6.23
C LYS A 495 4.60 -25.32 -7.67
N LEU A 496 3.84 -24.35 -8.21
CA LEU A 496 3.41 -24.40 -9.61
C LEU A 496 4.61 -24.43 -10.57
N LEU A 497 5.61 -23.57 -10.36
CA LEU A 497 6.82 -23.54 -11.18
C LEU A 497 7.65 -24.83 -11.06
N SER A 498 7.70 -25.44 -9.86
CA SER A 498 8.36 -26.72 -9.65
C SER A 498 7.69 -27.85 -10.44
N GLN A 499 6.36 -27.85 -10.56
CA GLN A 499 5.60 -28.83 -11.32
C GLN A 499 5.93 -28.83 -12.82
N ILE A 500 6.34 -27.67 -13.35
CA ILE A 500 6.81 -27.52 -14.73
C ILE A 500 8.34 -27.51 -14.85
N GLY A 501 9.03 -28.16 -13.93
CA GLY A 501 10.48 -28.39 -14.03
C GLY A 501 11.36 -27.19 -13.71
N MET A 502 10.83 -26.13 -13.06
CA MET A 502 11.64 -24.99 -12.64
C MET A 502 12.68 -25.43 -11.62
N ARG A 503 13.96 -25.31 -11.96
CA ARG A 503 15.06 -25.40 -11.02
C ARG A 503 15.35 -24.00 -10.50
N PHE A 504 15.02 -23.77 -9.24
CA PHE A 504 15.33 -22.49 -8.60
C PHE A 504 16.84 -22.42 -8.37
N GLU A 505 17.47 -21.34 -8.79
CA GLU A 505 18.81 -21.05 -8.32
C GLU A 505 18.69 -20.91 -6.81
N ASN A 506 19.53 -21.68 -6.07
CA ASN A 506 19.50 -21.67 -4.63
C ASN A 506 19.52 -20.22 -4.17
N LYS A 507 18.35 -19.72 -3.83
CA LYS A 507 18.25 -18.44 -3.15
C LYS A 507 19.09 -18.53 -1.89
N ILE A 508 19.81 -17.47 -1.68
CA ILE A 508 20.12 -17.06 -0.36
C ILE A 508 18.85 -17.24 0.45
N SER A 509 18.81 -18.43 1.06
CA SER A 509 17.97 -18.90 2.15
C SER A 509 16.45 -18.86 1.98
N THR A 510 15.90 -20.00 1.91
CA THR A 510 14.82 -20.47 2.79
C THR A 510 15.19 -20.38 4.28
N LEU A 511 16.44 -20.03 4.59
CA LEU A 511 16.90 -19.90 5.96
C LEU A 511 16.31 -18.62 6.58
N SER A 512 15.76 -18.76 7.77
CA SER A 512 15.33 -17.64 8.62
C SER A 512 16.51 -16.72 8.92
N TRP A 513 16.22 -15.52 9.40
CA TRP A 513 17.29 -14.61 9.86
C TRP A 513 18.14 -15.27 10.94
N GLU A 514 17.51 -16.02 11.84
CA GLU A 514 18.11 -16.73 12.95
C GLU A 514 19.07 -17.82 12.48
N GLU A 515 18.69 -18.58 11.46
CA GLU A 515 19.55 -19.61 10.87
C GLU A 515 20.80 -19.02 10.20
N ILE A 516 20.67 -17.89 9.48
CA ILE A 516 21.83 -17.23 8.88
C ILE A 516 22.68 -16.55 9.96
N TYR A 517 22.07 -16.06 11.03
CA TYR A 517 22.81 -15.53 12.18
C TYR A 517 23.71 -16.59 12.82
N GLU A 518 23.27 -17.84 12.91
CA GLU A 518 24.11 -18.93 13.42
C GLU A 518 25.35 -19.19 12.53
N TYR A 519 25.22 -19.02 11.19
CA TYR A 519 26.40 -19.08 10.30
C TYR A 519 27.31 -17.86 10.49
N ALA A 520 26.78 -16.68 10.71
CA ALA A 520 27.56 -15.50 11.04
C ALA A 520 28.29 -15.66 12.38
N LYS A 521 27.63 -16.25 13.37
CA LYS A 521 28.22 -16.56 14.69
C LYS A 521 29.37 -17.58 14.57
N LYS A 522 29.19 -18.66 13.81
CA LYS A 522 30.27 -19.62 13.51
C LYS A 522 31.46 -18.95 12.82
N TYR A 523 31.19 -18.03 11.87
CA TYR A 523 32.24 -17.26 11.22
C TYR A 523 33.01 -16.42 12.23
N TYR A 524 32.30 -15.72 13.13
CA TYR A 524 32.93 -14.93 14.20
C TYR A 524 33.74 -15.78 15.17
N GLU A 525 33.24 -16.96 15.58
CA GLU A 525 33.94 -17.89 16.47
C GLU A 525 35.25 -18.41 15.84
N THR A 526 35.28 -18.51 14.50
CA THR A 526 36.46 -19.00 13.77
C THR A 526 37.47 -17.87 13.48
N HIS A 527 37.00 -16.64 13.14
CA HIS A 527 37.84 -15.56 12.62
C HIS A 527 37.95 -14.35 13.56
N GLY A 528 37.19 -14.32 14.66
CA GLY A 528 37.24 -13.24 15.66
C GLY A 528 36.55 -11.95 15.27
N ASP A 529 36.01 -11.86 14.05
CA ASP A 529 35.26 -10.71 13.56
C ASP A 529 34.22 -11.07 12.47
N LEU A 530 33.45 -10.11 12.05
CA LEU A 530 32.54 -10.22 10.90
C LEU A 530 33.03 -9.41 9.69
N ASN A 531 34.33 -9.23 9.51
CA ASN A 531 34.88 -8.56 8.34
C ASN A 531 34.96 -9.50 7.13
N VAL A 532 33.78 -9.94 6.71
CA VAL A 532 33.59 -10.97 5.68
C VAL A 532 33.64 -10.33 4.29
N GLN A 533 34.40 -10.91 3.38
CA GLN A 533 34.40 -10.48 1.98
C GLN A 533 32.98 -10.54 1.38
N TYR A 534 32.54 -9.52 0.65
CA TYR A 534 31.19 -9.42 0.10
C TYR A 534 30.75 -10.66 -0.72
N LYS A 535 31.69 -11.29 -1.42
CA LYS A 535 31.45 -12.49 -2.23
C LYS A 535 31.63 -13.81 -1.47
N PHE A 536 31.92 -13.76 -0.17
CA PHE A 536 32.14 -14.96 0.64
C PHE A 536 30.88 -15.81 0.68
N LYS A 537 31.03 -17.08 0.34
CA LYS A 537 29.97 -18.09 0.40
C LYS A 537 30.36 -19.20 1.38
N THR A 538 29.35 -19.72 2.09
CA THR A 538 29.52 -20.84 3.03
C THR A 538 29.61 -22.17 2.27
N ASN A 539 30.64 -22.39 1.49
CA ASN A 539 30.76 -23.55 0.60
C ASN A 539 31.85 -24.57 1.01
N ASP A 540 32.32 -24.51 2.25
CA ASP A 540 33.36 -25.42 2.73
C ASP A 540 32.85 -26.82 3.07
N GLY A 541 31.51 -26.98 3.19
CA GLY A 541 30.85 -28.27 3.46
C GLY A 541 31.07 -28.85 4.84
N ILE A 542 31.92 -28.26 5.68
CA ILE A 542 32.33 -28.80 6.99
C ILE A 542 31.93 -27.87 8.12
N ILE A 543 32.35 -26.63 8.08
CA ILE A 543 32.20 -25.67 9.21
C ILE A 543 30.88 -24.86 9.06
N TYR A 544 30.55 -24.42 7.86
CA TYR A 544 29.47 -23.47 7.65
C TYR A 544 28.21 -24.12 7.09
N ASP A 545 28.28 -24.73 5.92
CA ASP A 545 27.10 -25.23 5.24
C ASP A 545 27.42 -26.48 4.41
N PRO A 546 26.87 -27.67 4.75
CA PRO A 546 27.07 -28.90 3.99
C PRO A 546 26.62 -28.82 2.52
N ASN A 547 25.62 -27.97 2.25
CA ASN A 547 25.05 -27.74 0.91
C ASN A 547 25.70 -26.58 0.17
N GLY A 548 26.54 -25.81 0.85
CA GLY A 548 27.41 -24.73 0.41
C GLY A 548 26.87 -23.78 -0.62
N LYS A 549 26.16 -22.69 -0.25
CA LYS A 549 25.82 -21.64 -1.21
C LYS A 549 25.29 -20.35 -0.58
N ILE A 550 25.31 -20.21 0.75
CA ILE A 550 24.86 -19.00 1.42
C ILE A 550 25.92 -17.92 1.17
N ASN A 551 25.51 -16.80 0.54
CA ASN A 551 26.38 -15.64 0.41
C ASN A 551 26.37 -14.84 1.73
N LEU A 552 27.13 -15.36 2.70
CA LEU A 552 27.22 -14.79 4.06
C LEU A 552 27.79 -13.38 4.03
N GLY A 553 28.77 -13.11 3.17
CA GLY A 553 29.34 -11.78 3.04
C GLY A 553 28.32 -10.72 2.59
N LYS A 554 27.47 -11.07 1.63
CA LYS A 554 26.38 -10.17 1.18
C LYS A 554 25.31 -9.98 2.27
N TRP A 555 24.98 -11.04 3.01
CA TRP A 555 24.01 -10.95 4.10
C TRP A 555 24.53 -10.05 5.22
N ILE A 556 25.77 -10.24 5.68
CA ILE A 556 26.42 -9.41 6.70
C ILE A 556 26.48 -7.94 6.25
N ALA A 557 26.86 -7.68 5.00
CA ALA A 557 26.86 -6.32 4.46
C ALA A 557 25.47 -5.67 4.48
N ASN A 558 24.41 -6.43 4.16
CA ASN A 558 23.04 -5.96 4.23
C ASN A 558 22.58 -5.69 5.68
N GLN A 559 22.93 -6.57 6.64
CA GLN A 559 22.61 -6.34 8.04
C GLN A 559 23.32 -5.08 8.57
N ARG A 560 24.60 -4.91 8.23
CA ARG A 560 25.40 -3.72 8.61
C ARG A 560 24.78 -2.40 8.13
N GLN A 561 24.05 -2.45 7.00
CA GLN A 561 23.41 -1.27 6.41
C GLN A 561 21.97 -1.02 6.87
N ARG A 562 21.21 -2.08 7.15
CA ARG A 562 19.75 -2.02 7.31
C ARG A 562 19.29 -2.27 8.74
N CYS A 563 20.07 -2.98 9.54
CA CYS A 563 19.73 -3.29 10.92
C CYS A 563 20.11 -2.12 11.82
N LEU A 564 19.19 -1.69 12.68
CA LEU A 564 19.45 -0.66 13.67
C LEU A 564 20.21 -1.29 14.85
N PRO A 565 21.30 -0.69 15.33
CA PRO A 565 22.09 -1.22 16.44
C PRO A 565 21.27 -1.49 17.71
N GLU A 566 20.25 -0.66 17.97
CA GLU A 566 19.40 -0.71 19.15
C GLU A 566 18.30 -1.79 19.06
N SER A 567 18.01 -2.30 17.87
CA SER A 567 17.03 -3.37 17.68
C SER A 567 17.49 -4.68 18.31
N GLU A 568 16.58 -5.60 18.60
CA GLU A 568 16.94 -6.94 19.13
C GLU A 568 17.96 -7.64 18.22
N ARG A 569 17.74 -7.61 16.91
CA ARG A 569 18.70 -8.16 15.93
C ARG A 569 20.01 -7.42 15.89
N GLY A 570 19.99 -6.10 16.06
CA GLY A 570 21.20 -5.28 16.15
C GLY A 570 22.04 -5.63 17.36
N LYS A 571 21.43 -5.81 18.52
CA LYS A 571 22.10 -6.24 19.77
C LYS A 571 22.74 -7.63 19.61
N LEU A 572 22.01 -8.60 19.02
CA LEU A 572 22.57 -9.92 18.74
C LEU A 572 23.77 -9.84 17.81
N LEU A 573 23.67 -9.07 16.73
CA LEU A 573 24.76 -8.88 15.77
C LEU A 573 25.97 -8.17 16.42
N SER A 574 25.74 -7.22 17.34
CA SER A 574 26.82 -6.56 18.09
C SER A 574 27.57 -7.53 18.99
N GLN A 575 26.89 -8.53 19.57
CA GLN A 575 27.50 -9.57 20.44
C GLN A 575 28.52 -10.44 19.66
N ILE A 576 28.31 -10.61 18.37
CA ILE A 576 29.24 -11.34 17.48
C ILE A 576 30.13 -10.36 16.66
N GLY A 577 30.44 -9.20 17.20
CA GLY A 577 31.40 -8.28 16.63
C GLY A 577 30.93 -7.48 15.41
N MET A 578 29.60 -7.43 15.14
CA MET A 578 29.08 -6.61 14.04
C MET A 578 29.27 -5.13 14.36
N ARG A 579 29.91 -4.42 13.45
CA ARG A 579 29.99 -2.97 13.44
C ARG A 579 29.04 -2.41 12.40
N PHE A 580 28.18 -1.49 12.82
CA PHE A 580 27.17 -0.91 11.93
C PHE A 580 27.73 0.34 11.24
N ASN A 581 27.44 0.46 9.94
CA ASN A 581 27.88 1.58 9.13
C ASN A 581 26.67 2.49 8.85
N THR A 582 26.64 3.63 9.51
CA THR A 582 25.57 4.62 9.33
C THR A 582 25.68 5.35 7.98
N LEU A 583 24.59 5.97 7.52
CA LEU A 583 24.62 6.82 6.32
C LEU A 583 25.58 8.00 6.48
N SER A 584 25.74 8.51 7.71
CA SER A 584 26.70 9.54 8.06
C SER A 584 28.14 9.06 7.87
N ASP A 585 28.45 7.82 8.29
CA ASP A 585 29.79 7.24 8.14
C ASP A 585 30.17 7.10 6.67
N LYS A 586 29.25 6.59 5.83
CA LYS A 586 29.49 6.48 4.38
C LYS A 586 29.78 7.82 3.72
N ASN A 587 29.05 8.87 4.10
CA ASN A 587 29.26 10.21 3.57
C ASN A 587 30.59 10.79 4.02
N ASN A 588 30.98 10.51 5.26
CA ASN A 588 32.29 10.96 5.79
C ASN A 588 33.45 10.17 5.15
N ILE A 589 33.33 8.86 4.96
CA ILE A 589 34.30 8.06 4.23
C ILE A 589 34.47 8.58 2.81
N LYS A 590 33.38 8.87 2.09
CA LYS A 590 33.43 9.45 0.74
C LYS A 590 34.16 10.79 0.71
N LYS A 591 33.94 11.67 1.70
CA LYS A 591 34.68 12.94 1.82
C LYS A 591 36.18 12.70 2.04
N ILE A 592 36.54 11.70 2.83
CA ILE A 592 37.91 11.29 3.03
C ILE A 592 38.50 10.73 1.72
N CYS A 593 37.79 9.88 1.00
CA CYS A 593 38.23 9.37 -0.31
C CYS A 593 38.57 10.51 -1.26
N LEU A 594 37.70 11.50 -1.41
CA LEU A 594 37.92 12.68 -2.24
C LEU A 594 39.17 13.46 -1.82
N LYS A 595 39.40 13.63 -0.50
CA LYS A 595 40.56 14.34 0.05
C LYS A 595 41.89 13.65 -0.28
N TYR A 596 41.89 12.32 -0.38
CA TYR A 596 43.10 11.52 -0.63
C TYR A 596 43.22 10.99 -2.05
N GLY A 597 42.39 11.44 -2.99
CA GLY A 597 42.43 10.99 -4.39
C GLY A 597 42.04 9.53 -4.58
N ILE A 598 41.26 8.94 -3.64
CA ILE A 598 40.80 7.55 -3.70
C ILE A 598 39.61 7.51 -4.64
N ASP A 599 39.67 6.68 -5.70
CA ASP A 599 38.55 6.49 -6.60
C ASP A 599 37.39 5.75 -5.93
N ILE A 600 36.21 6.40 -5.86
CA ILE A 600 35.05 5.89 -5.15
C ILE A 600 34.46 4.64 -5.82
N GLU A 601 34.42 4.60 -7.14
CA GLU A 601 33.81 3.48 -7.86
C GLU A 601 34.67 2.22 -7.79
N SER A 602 35.97 2.34 -7.98
CA SER A 602 36.94 1.23 -7.86
C SER A 602 37.01 0.67 -6.43
N ASN A 603 36.72 1.48 -5.42
CA ASN A 603 36.79 1.13 -3.99
C ASN A 603 35.43 0.99 -3.30
N LYS A 604 34.37 0.90 -4.07
CA LYS A 604 32.98 0.87 -3.57
C LYS A 604 32.74 -0.20 -2.51
N GLN A 605 33.37 -1.36 -2.64
CA GLN A 605 33.23 -2.46 -1.69
C GLN A 605 33.81 -2.11 -0.31
N VAL A 606 35.01 -1.54 -0.25
CA VAL A 606 35.66 -1.13 1.02
C VAL A 606 34.84 -0.01 1.67
N ILE A 607 34.40 0.97 0.88
CA ILE A 607 33.61 2.11 1.35
C ILE A 607 32.27 1.67 1.92
N LEU A 608 31.66 0.61 1.37
CA LEU A 608 30.40 0.06 1.86
C LEU A 608 30.53 -0.82 3.10
N LEU A 609 31.70 -1.45 3.30
CA LEU A 609 31.91 -2.44 4.36
C LEU A 609 32.64 -1.85 5.59
N SER A 610 33.48 -0.83 5.42
CA SER A 610 34.24 -0.24 6.52
C SER A 610 33.39 0.72 7.37
N THR A 611 33.60 0.69 8.69
CA THR A 611 33.16 1.79 9.56
C THR A 611 34.09 2.98 9.44
N LEU A 612 33.65 4.17 9.85
CA LEU A 612 34.45 5.39 9.71
C LEU A 612 35.74 5.32 10.53
N ASP A 613 35.65 4.82 11.75
CA ASP A 613 36.79 4.65 12.66
C ASP A 613 37.79 3.63 12.12
N GLU A 614 37.33 2.50 11.60
CA GLU A 614 38.17 1.50 10.94
C GLU A 614 38.90 2.05 9.73
N PHE A 615 38.16 2.77 8.87
CA PHE A 615 38.73 3.37 7.66
C PHE A 615 39.82 4.39 8.00
N ILE A 616 39.58 5.24 9.00
CA ILE A 616 40.58 6.24 9.49
C ILE A 616 41.79 5.54 10.14
N ALA A 617 41.55 4.48 10.93
CA ALA A 617 42.61 3.72 11.57
C ALA A 617 43.60 3.14 10.56
N ARG A 618 43.07 2.53 9.49
CA ARG A 618 43.89 1.96 8.40
C ARG A 618 44.67 3.05 7.63
N ILE A 619 44.07 4.22 7.40
CA ILE A 619 44.80 5.38 6.83
C ILE A 619 45.95 5.82 7.74
N LYS A 620 45.72 5.94 9.05
CA LYS A 620 46.73 6.38 10.00
C LYS A 620 47.88 5.39 10.06
N LEU A 621 47.59 4.09 10.14
CA LEU A 621 48.61 3.03 10.12
C LEU A 621 49.39 3.03 8.81
N GLY A 622 48.75 3.13 7.67
CA GLY A 622 49.41 3.17 6.38
C GLY A 622 50.40 4.35 6.28
N LYS A 623 50.03 5.52 6.81
CA LYS A 623 50.93 6.69 6.89
C LYS A 623 52.07 6.48 7.87
N GLU A 624 51.79 5.89 9.04
CA GLU A 624 52.82 5.60 10.06
C GLU A 624 53.89 4.64 9.51
N LEU A 625 53.48 3.69 8.69
CA LEU A 625 54.34 2.69 8.08
C LEU A 625 54.91 3.10 6.70
N GLY A 626 54.61 4.29 6.21
CA GLY A 626 55.08 4.76 4.90
C GLY A 626 54.47 3.99 3.72
N ILE A 627 53.30 3.35 3.89
CA ILE A 627 52.64 2.56 2.86
C ILE A 627 51.84 3.52 1.97
N ASN A 628 52.02 3.41 0.64
CA ASN A 628 51.14 4.10 -0.30
C ASN A 628 49.71 3.62 -0.15
N LEU A 629 48.77 4.52 0.16
CA LEU A 629 47.39 4.21 0.44
C LEU A 629 46.63 3.77 -0.81
N ILE A 630 47.07 4.25 -1.97
CA ILE A 630 46.45 3.98 -3.28
C ILE A 630 47.48 3.61 -4.33
N ASP A 631 47.07 2.87 -5.36
CA ASP A 631 47.84 2.65 -6.58
C ASP A 631 47.68 3.80 -7.59
N GLU A 632 48.29 3.66 -8.76
CA GLU A 632 48.22 4.62 -9.87
C GLU A 632 46.81 4.91 -10.38
N ASN A 633 45.87 4.00 -10.14
CA ASN A 633 44.48 4.09 -10.58
C ASN A 633 43.53 4.54 -9.43
N GLY A 634 44.05 5.00 -8.31
CA GLY A 634 43.23 5.40 -7.14
C GLY A 634 42.62 4.24 -6.36
N LYS A 635 43.04 2.98 -6.61
CA LYS A 635 42.58 1.81 -5.89
C LYS A 635 43.32 1.67 -4.56
N LEU A 636 42.59 1.41 -3.49
CA LEU A 636 43.12 1.23 -2.15
C LEU A 636 44.08 0.05 -2.05
N ASN A 637 45.13 0.23 -1.25
CA ASN A 637 46.12 -0.80 -0.93
C ASN A 637 45.47 -1.99 -0.20
N GLN A 638 46.12 -3.17 -0.27
CA GLN A 638 45.64 -4.40 0.39
C GLN A 638 45.35 -4.22 1.88
N ILE A 639 45.98 -3.29 2.59
CA ILE A 639 45.69 -3.01 3.99
C ILE A 639 44.21 -2.72 4.29
N PHE A 640 43.46 -2.25 3.30
CA PHE A 640 42.02 -1.98 3.44
C PHE A 640 41.11 -3.22 3.18
N TYR A 641 41.67 -4.30 2.65
CA TYR A 641 40.94 -5.50 2.30
C TYR A 641 41.23 -6.67 3.24
N MET A 642 42.26 -6.59 4.10
CA MET A 642 42.65 -7.65 5.02
C MET A 642 41.57 -7.84 6.10
N ASN A 643 41.27 -9.10 6.41
CA ASN A 643 40.50 -9.47 7.59
C ASN A 643 41.33 -9.26 8.87
N ASN A 644 40.74 -9.43 10.04
CA ASN A 644 41.41 -9.18 11.31
C ASN A 644 42.62 -10.12 11.58
N GLU A 645 42.51 -11.34 11.15
CA GLU A 645 43.55 -12.36 11.32
C GLU A 645 44.77 -12.04 10.43
N GLU A 646 44.57 -11.84 9.14
CA GLU A 646 45.60 -11.40 8.20
C GLU A 646 46.22 -10.07 8.61
N PHE A 647 45.42 -9.17 9.16
CA PHE A 647 45.87 -7.86 9.62
C PHE A 647 46.72 -7.98 10.88
N LYS A 648 46.34 -8.83 11.83
CA LYS A 648 47.05 -9.10 13.06
C LYS A 648 48.37 -9.82 12.79
N ASP A 649 48.36 -10.80 11.93
CA ASP A 649 49.58 -11.54 11.53
C ASP A 649 50.61 -10.66 10.86
N LYS A 650 50.14 -9.69 10.04
CA LYS A 650 51.03 -8.81 9.29
C LYS A 650 51.54 -7.60 10.06
N PHE A 651 50.69 -7.05 10.95
CA PHE A 651 50.98 -5.76 11.63
C PHE A 651 51.05 -5.86 13.16
N GLY A 652 50.78 -7.03 13.73
CA GLY A 652 50.85 -7.27 15.18
C GLY A 652 49.66 -6.70 15.97
N TYR A 653 48.63 -6.15 15.31
CA TYR A 653 47.44 -5.56 15.94
C TYR A 653 46.18 -6.07 15.27
N SER A 654 45.13 -6.32 16.04
CA SER A 654 43.79 -6.39 15.47
C SER A 654 43.33 -4.98 15.04
N VAL A 655 42.38 -4.87 14.14
CA VAL A 655 41.79 -3.59 13.72
C VAL A 655 41.19 -2.86 14.91
N GLU A 656 40.68 -3.58 15.89
CA GLU A 656 40.11 -3.07 17.12
C GLU A 656 41.14 -2.47 18.06
N GLU A 657 42.27 -3.16 18.24
CA GLU A 657 43.43 -2.66 18.96
C GLU A 657 43.99 -1.39 18.31
N LEU A 658 43.95 -1.35 16.97
CA LEU A 658 44.38 -0.17 16.21
C LEU A 658 43.44 1.02 16.37
N ILE A 659 42.14 0.81 16.37
CA ILE A 659 41.13 1.86 16.64
C ILE A 659 41.33 2.43 18.04
N ASN A 660 41.60 1.57 19.02
CA ASN A 660 41.91 2.00 20.40
C ASN A 660 43.23 2.75 20.49
N LYS A 661 44.28 2.26 19.80
CA LYS A 661 45.61 2.94 19.71
C LYS A 661 45.46 4.38 19.24
N TYR A 662 44.61 4.62 18.26
CA TYR A 662 44.41 5.96 17.72
C TYR A 662 43.29 6.78 18.40
N SER A 663 42.71 6.27 19.48
CA SER A 663 41.64 6.95 20.26
C SER A 663 40.46 7.38 19.39
N LEU A 664 40.05 6.53 18.41
CA LEU A 664 39.03 6.85 17.43
C LEU A 664 37.60 6.47 17.89
N LYS A 665 37.40 6.01 19.13
CA LYS A 665 36.04 5.73 19.66
C LYS A 665 35.23 7.02 19.64
N ILE A 666 34.35 7.14 18.64
CA ILE A 666 33.30 8.14 18.63
C ILE A 666 32.34 7.76 19.76
N SER A 667 32.28 8.61 20.80
CA SER A 667 31.35 8.44 21.89
C SER A 667 29.90 8.33 21.32
N THR A 668 29.26 7.19 21.51
CA THR A 668 27.84 7.12 21.51
C THR A 668 27.31 7.88 22.72
N SER A 669 27.31 9.22 22.63
CA SER A 669 26.65 10.03 23.64
C SER A 669 25.14 9.93 23.40
N SER A 670 24.52 9.11 24.22
CA SER A 670 23.12 9.24 24.59
C SER A 670 22.83 10.71 24.92
N LYS A 671 22.10 11.41 24.09
CA LYS A 671 21.31 12.55 24.54
C LYS A 671 19.94 12.03 24.97
N SER A 672 19.89 11.65 26.23
CA SER A 672 18.67 11.79 27.03
C SER A 672 18.49 13.28 27.30
N LYS A 673 17.50 13.87 26.66
CA LYS A 673 16.61 14.88 27.24
C LYS A 673 15.43 15.07 26.32
#